data_5c321cd5d227da40389cd8aa90f1df05
#
_entry.id   5c321cd5d227da40389cd8aa90f1df05
#
_cell.length_a   1.000
_cell.length_b   1.000
_cell.length_c   1.000
_cell.angle_alpha   90.00
_cell.angle_beta   90.00
_cell.angle_gamma   90.00
#
_symmetry.space_group_name_H-M   'P 1'
#
loop_
_entity.id
_entity.type
_entity.pdbx_description
1 polymer ?
#
loop_
_entity_poly.entity_id
_entity_poly.type
_entity_poly.pdbx_seq_one_letter_code
_entity_poly.pdbx_strand_id
1 'polypeptide(L)'
;MIIFLFFIGFYLGNVLTRSLIILLIVVALFLLFVFKRFKLIPLLISLGGVVLGFGLSFVHISYNKTTYSGFVYTAKENYFLLNSGGERLYVYSKGHAYDLGDYLTIEGKKEELDFATLESGFDFKEYLNNKGVFHALNARKINVKWHNFVRINEARNKALSHFTSEERAIVGSILFSDGEESVTSDRIANLHLSRFLSASGLYVGLFAIILNYLLGLFLQDKHAELITIALLAVYMVFTIPKFSVIRVVFLLLLKWINKHPLKRKFTYLEVISFAGILCLLFDHFLAYQDSFILGFFIPIVSYLIKDIYNDNKYQAYFFKAFTIYLLFIPFEIAYYHKMVIFSFPLQLISTPLFLLIGITSLLCFFRIPIYAFDRLFIFLLRGYITGIKSLSFGPYIPELPQILLFAYYFLYIVYLYYLSIGFIPIERGLSIGLVSIVLLYAIPINNRLTNEVSFVNVGQGDCTFIREHNRVTLIDTGGLTYTDIANNNLIPFLRKNRIYKIDSVFITHYDYDHYGALENLRKQFRIEHVYDYYSSFPISVGNLTFNNYNTYGVTSNEENDRSLVLSFNTLKKDFVIMGDAPSWVEKKIIKDYESIPCDILKVGHHGSDTSSCEEFITYMNPKTAIVSCGKNNKFGHPSKSVVETLNRHNIKIRRTDLEGTITYREFSL
;
A
#
# COMPACT_ATOMS: atom_id res chain seq x y z
N MET A 1 21.07 -17.67 -21.79
CA MET A 1 20.10 -18.58 -21.13
C MET A 1 20.51 -19.00 -19.73
N ILE A 2 21.74 -19.47 -19.51
CA ILE A 2 22.24 -19.90 -18.18
C ILE A 2 22.14 -18.78 -17.13
N ILE A 3 22.57 -17.56 -17.46
CA ILE A 3 22.51 -16.38 -16.58
C ILE A 3 21.05 -16.08 -16.20
N PHE A 4 20.11 -16.23 -17.13
CA PHE A 4 18.68 -16.04 -16.86
C PHE A 4 18.14 -17.09 -15.87
N LEU A 5 18.46 -18.36 -16.07
CA LEU A 5 18.03 -19.44 -15.17
C LEU A 5 18.62 -19.27 -13.76
N PHE A 6 19.86 -18.85 -13.66
CA PHE A 6 20.48 -18.51 -12.37
C PHE A 6 19.76 -17.33 -11.72
N PHE A 7 19.46 -16.26 -12.48
CA PHE A 7 18.74 -15.10 -11.97
C PHE A 7 17.36 -15.47 -11.40
N ILE A 8 16.58 -16.28 -12.12
CA ILE A 8 15.28 -16.73 -11.63
C ILE A 8 15.42 -17.55 -10.35
N GLY A 9 16.40 -18.52 -10.33
CA GLY A 9 16.68 -19.28 -9.12
C GLY A 9 17.09 -18.40 -7.95
N PHE A 10 17.96 -17.43 -8.19
CA PHE A 10 18.45 -16.49 -7.18
C PHE A 10 17.33 -15.61 -6.61
N TYR A 11 16.44 -15.09 -7.46
CA TYR A 11 15.25 -14.36 -7.03
C TYR A 11 14.31 -15.24 -6.19
N LEU A 12 13.98 -16.44 -6.68
CA LEU A 12 13.11 -17.37 -5.94
C LEU A 12 13.71 -17.75 -4.59
N GLY A 13 15.02 -17.97 -4.52
CA GLY A 13 15.72 -18.22 -3.25
C GLY A 13 15.57 -17.07 -2.25
N ASN A 14 15.74 -15.82 -2.71
CA ASN A 14 15.59 -14.65 -1.84
C ASN A 14 14.18 -14.53 -1.24
N VAL A 15 13.12 -14.81 -2.00
CA VAL A 15 11.74 -14.65 -1.53
C VAL A 15 11.23 -15.86 -0.75
N LEU A 16 11.97 -16.96 -0.70
CA LEU A 16 11.56 -18.23 -0.09
C LEU A 16 11.24 -18.11 1.41
N THR A 17 11.89 -17.21 2.13
CA THR A 17 11.74 -17.04 3.58
C THR A 17 10.38 -16.51 4.01
N ARG A 18 9.63 -15.83 3.12
CA ARG A 18 8.33 -15.21 3.48
C ARG A 18 7.13 -16.14 3.35
N SER A 19 7.19 -17.14 2.50
CA SER A 19 6.06 -18.02 2.19
C SER A 19 6.56 -19.43 1.90
N LEU A 20 7.15 -20.07 2.92
CA LEU A 20 7.99 -21.25 2.78
C LEU A 20 7.32 -22.39 1.98
N ILE A 21 6.08 -22.76 2.27
CA ILE A 21 5.43 -23.93 1.68
C ILE A 21 5.13 -23.73 0.19
N ILE A 22 4.48 -22.62 -0.17
CA ILE A 22 4.07 -22.35 -1.55
C ILE A 22 5.28 -22.10 -2.43
N LEU A 23 6.26 -21.34 -1.92
CA LEU A 23 7.48 -21.06 -2.67
C LEU A 23 8.38 -22.29 -2.82
N LEU A 24 8.40 -23.22 -1.87
CA LEU A 24 9.06 -24.51 -2.06
C LEU A 24 8.47 -25.29 -3.23
N ILE A 25 7.15 -25.29 -3.38
CA ILE A 25 6.47 -25.92 -4.53
C ILE A 25 6.90 -25.21 -5.83
N VAL A 26 6.91 -23.87 -5.85
CA VAL A 26 7.35 -23.09 -7.03
C VAL A 26 8.80 -23.40 -7.39
N VAL A 27 9.68 -23.42 -6.42
CA VAL A 27 11.11 -23.78 -6.63
C VAL A 27 11.25 -25.20 -7.16
N ALA A 28 10.53 -26.16 -6.56
CA ALA A 28 10.56 -27.54 -7.01
C ALA A 28 10.07 -27.68 -8.46
N LEU A 29 8.95 -27.05 -8.82
CA LEU A 29 8.43 -27.05 -10.19
C LEU A 29 9.39 -26.35 -11.17
N PHE A 30 9.98 -25.23 -10.78
CA PHE A 30 11.00 -24.54 -11.57
C PHE A 30 12.22 -25.43 -11.84
N LEU A 31 12.79 -26.06 -10.80
CA LEU A 31 13.95 -26.95 -10.93
C LEU A 31 13.60 -28.17 -11.78
N LEU A 32 12.40 -28.74 -11.63
CA LEU A 32 11.91 -29.86 -12.43
C LEU A 32 11.74 -29.49 -13.91
N PHE A 33 11.22 -28.29 -14.19
CA PHE A 33 11.16 -27.72 -15.54
C PHE A 33 12.56 -27.55 -16.15
N VAL A 34 13.48 -26.96 -15.40
CA VAL A 34 14.87 -26.77 -15.87
C VAL A 34 15.53 -28.11 -16.16
N PHE A 35 15.35 -29.12 -15.30
CA PHE A 35 15.89 -30.46 -15.52
C PHE A 35 15.33 -31.12 -16.77
N LYS A 36 14.00 -31.12 -16.93
CA LYS A 36 13.36 -31.73 -18.12
C LYS A 36 13.76 -31.04 -19.42
N ARG A 37 13.89 -29.71 -19.43
CA ARG A 37 14.13 -28.90 -20.64
C ARG A 37 15.61 -28.78 -21.01
N PHE A 38 16.48 -28.62 -20.01
CA PHE A 38 17.91 -28.23 -20.20
C PHE A 38 18.91 -29.22 -19.61
N LYS A 39 18.47 -30.27 -18.93
CA LYS A 39 19.29 -31.33 -18.28
C LYS A 39 20.08 -30.81 -17.04
N LEU A 40 21.22 -31.50 -16.74
CA LEU A 40 21.90 -31.42 -15.45
C LEU A 40 22.62 -30.08 -15.18
N ILE A 41 23.40 -29.57 -16.13
CA ILE A 41 24.23 -28.37 -15.90
C ILE A 41 23.36 -27.12 -15.59
N PRO A 42 22.35 -26.74 -16.40
CA PRO A 42 21.46 -25.66 -16.06
C PRO A 42 20.67 -25.87 -14.75
N LEU A 43 20.33 -27.12 -14.41
CA LEU A 43 19.71 -27.44 -13.12
C LEU A 43 20.65 -27.09 -11.96
N LEU A 44 21.90 -27.53 -11.98
CA LEU A 44 22.88 -27.23 -10.92
C LEU A 44 23.12 -25.72 -10.78
N ILE A 45 23.18 -25.00 -11.88
CA ILE A 45 23.34 -23.54 -11.88
C ILE A 45 22.09 -22.84 -11.27
N SER A 46 20.89 -23.28 -11.66
CA SER A 46 19.63 -22.75 -11.09
C SER A 46 19.52 -23.05 -9.60
N LEU A 47 19.89 -24.26 -9.19
CA LEU A 47 19.93 -24.66 -7.77
C LEU A 47 20.95 -23.81 -6.99
N GLY A 48 22.14 -23.58 -7.56
CA GLY A 48 23.15 -22.66 -7.00
C GLY A 48 22.58 -21.26 -6.78
N GLY A 49 21.79 -20.75 -7.74
CA GLY A 49 21.06 -19.49 -7.59
C GLY A 49 20.08 -19.53 -6.41
N VAL A 50 19.24 -20.57 -6.31
CA VAL A 50 18.28 -20.72 -5.19
C VAL A 50 19.00 -20.76 -3.84
N VAL A 51 20.06 -21.57 -3.72
CA VAL A 51 20.83 -21.70 -2.46
C VAL A 51 21.47 -20.37 -2.07
N LEU A 52 22.08 -19.66 -3.03
CA LEU A 52 22.69 -18.36 -2.77
C LEU A 52 21.64 -17.31 -2.36
N GLY A 53 20.52 -17.25 -3.08
CA GLY A 53 19.43 -16.32 -2.75
C GLY A 53 18.83 -16.58 -1.37
N PHE A 54 18.58 -17.85 -1.04
CA PHE A 54 18.09 -18.26 0.26
C PHE A 54 19.09 -17.93 1.38
N GLY A 55 20.38 -18.18 1.17
CA GLY A 55 21.41 -17.83 2.15
C GLY A 55 21.51 -16.32 2.39
N LEU A 56 21.43 -15.51 1.33
CA LEU A 56 21.48 -14.05 1.47
C LEU A 56 20.26 -13.47 2.16
N SER A 57 19.09 -14.09 2.05
CA SER A 57 17.87 -13.60 2.69
C SER A 57 17.93 -13.58 4.24
N PHE A 58 18.86 -14.32 4.84
CA PHE A 58 19.14 -14.28 6.29
C PHE A 58 20.21 -13.26 6.69
N VAL A 59 20.87 -12.64 5.72
CA VAL A 59 21.92 -11.67 6.01
C VAL A 59 21.29 -10.33 6.37
N HIS A 60 21.22 -10.04 7.64
CA HIS A 60 20.89 -8.72 8.15
C HIS A 60 21.89 -8.31 9.22
N ILE A 61 22.29 -7.04 9.14
CA ILE A 61 23.26 -6.47 10.07
C ILE A 61 22.50 -5.79 11.17
N SER A 62 22.80 -6.12 12.41
CA SER A 62 22.20 -5.50 13.59
C SER A 62 23.26 -5.32 14.67
N TYR A 63 23.37 -4.10 15.21
CA TYR A 63 24.28 -3.77 16.29
C TYR A 63 23.49 -3.36 17.53
N ASN A 64 24.01 -3.66 18.71
CA ASN A 64 23.47 -3.15 19.96
C ASN A 64 24.43 -2.11 20.54
N LYS A 65 24.19 -0.84 20.24
CA LYS A 65 25.00 0.31 20.62
C LYS A 65 24.14 1.37 21.29
N THR A 66 24.75 2.29 22.02
CA THR A 66 24.08 3.48 22.56
C THR A 66 24.20 4.68 21.61
N THR A 67 25.16 4.62 20.68
CA THR A 67 25.45 5.68 19.72
C THR A 67 25.57 5.07 18.32
N TYR A 68 24.83 5.60 17.38
CA TYR A 68 24.80 5.20 15.98
C TYR A 68 25.26 6.34 15.10
N SER A 69 26.22 6.08 14.21
CA SER A 69 26.71 7.07 13.25
C SER A 69 26.52 6.57 11.84
N GLY A 70 25.99 7.40 10.95
CA GLY A 70 25.70 6.97 9.59
C GLY A 70 25.15 8.06 8.68
N PHE A 71 24.87 7.67 7.43
CA PHE A 71 24.30 8.55 6.42
C PHE A 71 22.77 8.47 6.38
N VAL A 72 22.13 9.62 6.22
CA VAL A 72 20.71 9.73 5.90
C VAL A 72 20.52 9.32 4.44
N TYR A 73 19.77 8.24 4.18
CA TYR A 73 19.49 7.78 2.82
C TYR A 73 18.02 7.94 2.39
N THR A 74 17.16 8.32 3.33
CA THR A 74 15.78 8.77 3.05
C THR A 74 15.44 9.84 4.08
N ALA A 75 14.91 10.97 3.65
CA ALA A 75 14.43 12.03 4.53
C ALA A 75 13.00 12.39 4.13
N LYS A 76 12.08 12.35 5.09
CA LYS A 76 10.68 12.73 5.00
C LYS A 76 10.36 13.75 6.08
N GLU A 77 9.24 14.43 6.02
CA GLU A 77 8.87 15.50 6.95
C GLU A 77 8.93 15.08 8.43
N ASN A 78 8.48 13.87 8.74
CA ASN A 78 8.33 13.38 10.12
C ASN A 78 9.34 12.30 10.52
N TYR A 79 10.17 11.82 9.59
CA TYR A 79 11.15 10.78 9.85
C TYR A 79 12.28 10.77 8.83
N PHE A 80 13.36 10.14 9.19
CA PHE A 80 14.42 9.80 8.26
C PHE A 80 14.92 8.36 8.48
N LEU A 81 15.57 7.79 7.46
CA LEU A 81 16.21 6.49 7.55
C LEU A 81 17.72 6.69 7.56
N LEU A 82 18.37 6.10 8.57
CA LEU A 82 19.81 6.14 8.77
C LEU A 82 20.45 4.82 8.40
N ASN A 83 21.55 4.85 7.63
CA ASN A 83 22.40 3.68 7.41
C ASN A 83 23.67 3.81 8.28
N SER A 84 23.73 3.01 9.32
CA SER A 84 24.85 2.99 10.28
C SER A 84 25.66 1.70 10.13
N GLY A 85 26.73 1.72 9.34
CA GLY A 85 27.58 0.56 9.14
C GLY A 85 26.87 -0.64 8.49
N GLY A 86 25.88 -0.39 7.65
CA GLY A 86 25.06 -1.43 6.99
C GLY A 86 23.74 -1.72 7.71
N GLU A 87 23.60 -1.40 8.99
CA GLU A 87 22.31 -1.45 9.68
C GLU A 87 21.44 -0.26 9.29
N ARG A 88 20.18 -0.54 8.90
CA ARG A 88 19.19 0.47 8.51
C ARG A 88 18.23 0.71 9.66
N LEU A 89 18.12 1.96 10.08
CA LEU A 89 17.35 2.36 11.24
C LEU A 89 16.31 3.41 10.87
N TYR A 90 15.11 3.28 11.41
CA TYR A 90 14.07 4.30 11.34
C TYR A 90 14.23 5.28 12.51
N VAL A 91 14.23 6.58 12.22
CA VAL A 91 14.33 7.64 13.24
C VAL A 91 13.17 8.60 13.06
N TYR A 92 12.28 8.65 14.05
CA TYR A 92 11.21 9.65 14.08
C TYR A 92 11.78 10.99 14.52
N SER A 93 11.51 12.05 13.75
CA SER A 93 11.93 13.42 14.07
C SER A 93 11.07 14.40 13.28
N LYS A 94 10.05 14.97 13.92
CA LYS A 94 9.10 15.87 13.27
C LYS A 94 9.76 17.19 12.89
N GLY A 95 9.55 17.64 11.65
CA GLY A 95 10.02 18.94 11.18
C GLY A 95 11.55 19.09 11.15
N HIS A 96 12.28 17.99 10.99
CA HIS A 96 13.74 18.04 10.96
C HIS A 96 14.28 18.69 9.68
N ALA A 97 15.47 19.31 9.80
CA ALA A 97 16.19 19.95 8.69
C ALA A 97 17.25 19.04 8.03
N TYR A 98 17.27 17.72 8.34
CA TYR A 98 18.25 16.79 7.78
C TYR A 98 17.92 16.46 6.34
N ASP A 99 18.97 16.34 5.51
CA ASP A 99 18.86 16.07 4.10
C ASP A 99 19.55 14.75 3.72
N LEU A 100 19.26 14.28 2.50
CA LEU A 100 19.90 13.10 1.95
C LEU A 100 21.42 13.27 1.90
N GLY A 101 22.14 12.23 2.38
CA GLY A 101 23.60 12.25 2.45
C GLY A 101 24.20 12.97 3.66
N ASP A 102 23.40 13.57 4.53
CA ASP A 102 23.91 14.10 5.82
C ASP A 102 24.46 12.95 6.67
N TYR A 103 25.61 13.16 7.30
CA TYR A 103 26.21 12.21 8.24
C TYR A 103 25.90 12.63 9.68
N LEU A 104 25.11 11.78 10.35
CA LEU A 104 24.62 12.04 11.69
C LEU A 104 25.27 11.10 12.70
N THR A 105 25.37 11.58 13.93
CA THR A 105 25.63 10.76 15.12
C THR A 105 24.47 10.91 16.08
N ILE A 106 23.82 9.79 16.41
CA ILE A 106 22.60 9.72 17.20
C ILE A 106 22.86 8.91 18.44
N GLU A 107 22.65 9.52 19.59
CA GLU A 107 22.59 8.86 20.89
C GLU A 107 21.16 8.48 21.19
N GLY A 108 20.88 7.20 21.43
CA GLY A 108 19.52 6.75 21.64
C GLY A 108 19.42 5.26 21.92
N LYS A 109 18.19 4.81 22.16
CA LYS A 109 17.87 3.41 22.40
C LYS A 109 17.25 2.80 21.15
N LYS A 110 17.79 1.66 20.75
CA LYS A 110 17.21 0.85 19.67
C LYS A 110 16.00 0.07 20.21
N GLU A 111 14.91 0.11 19.47
CA GLU A 111 13.65 -0.55 19.79
C GLU A 111 13.13 -1.28 18.57
N GLU A 112 12.26 -2.28 18.75
CA GLU A 112 11.57 -2.91 17.64
C GLU A 112 10.63 -1.90 16.96
N LEU A 113 10.39 -2.11 15.66
CA LEU A 113 9.39 -1.31 14.95
C LEU A 113 8.00 -1.63 15.53
N ASP A 114 7.44 -0.66 16.20
CA ASP A 114 6.14 -0.78 16.87
C ASP A 114 5.15 0.22 16.29
N PHE A 115 4.63 -0.12 15.10
CA PHE A 115 3.56 0.63 14.45
C PHE A 115 2.23 -0.09 14.66
N ALA A 116 1.15 0.69 14.77
CA ALA A 116 -0.19 0.13 14.73
C ALA A 116 -0.41 -0.53 13.37
N THR A 117 -0.59 -1.84 13.37
CA THR A 117 -0.97 -2.59 12.16
C THR A 117 -2.46 -2.38 11.92
N LEU A 118 -2.79 -1.52 10.97
CA LEU A 118 -4.15 -1.38 10.46
C LEU A 118 -4.32 -2.48 9.40
N GLU A 119 -5.08 -3.52 9.72
CA GLU A 119 -5.17 -4.77 8.90
C GLU A 119 -5.59 -4.58 7.45
N SER A 120 -6.26 -3.50 7.13
CA SER A 120 -6.76 -3.22 5.80
C SER A 120 -6.04 -2.06 5.13
N GLY A 121 -5.21 -1.36 5.87
CA GLY A 121 -4.46 -0.18 5.43
C GLY A 121 -3.03 -0.50 5.01
N PHE A 122 -2.28 0.55 4.76
CA PHE A 122 -0.87 0.47 4.43
C PHE A 122 -0.06 0.01 5.66
N ASP A 123 0.52 -1.18 5.59
CA ASP A 123 1.40 -1.68 6.64
C ASP A 123 2.79 -1.04 6.54
N PHE A 124 2.98 0.02 7.34
CA PHE A 124 4.24 0.76 7.38
C PHE A 124 5.39 -0.08 7.93
N LYS A 125 5.12 -1.02 8.84
CA LYS A 125 6.12 -1.95 9.38
C LYS A 125 6.61 -2.88 8.28
N GLU A 126 5.68 -3.48 7.54
CA GLU A 126 6.02 -4.35 6.41
C GLU A 126 6.77 -3.57 5.31
N TYR A 127 6.34 -2.36 5.00
CA TYR A 127 7.03 -1.48 4.05
C TYR A 127 8.49 -1.20 4.46
N LEU A 128 8.75 -0.94 5.75
CA LEU A 128 10.11 -0.74 6.27
C LEU A 128 10.91 -2.05 6.25
N ASN A 129 10.31 -3.16 6.68
CA ASN A 129 10.94 -4.48 6.62
C ASN A 129 11.35 -4.86 5.20
N ASN A 130 10.52 -4.53 4.19
CA ASN A 130 10.81 -4.73 2.77
C ASN A 130 11.98 -3.88 2.27
N LYS A 131 12.37 -2.86 3.04
CA LYS A 131 13.57 -2.04 2.83
C LYS A 131 14.75 -2.44 3.72
N GLY A 132 14.62 -3.51 4.48
CA GLY A 132 15.67 -3.97 5.40
C GLY A 132 15.80 -3.12 6.66
N VAL A 133 14.75 -2.38 7.03
CA VAL A 133 14.67 -1.62 8.28
C VAL A 133 13.82 -2.42 9.25
N PHE A 134 14.43 -2.93 10.31
CA PHE A 134 13.77 -3.78 11.32
C PHE A 134 13.63 -3.11 12.68
N HIS A 135 14.36 -2.03 12.92
CA HIS A 135 14.39 -1.34 14.20
C HIS A 135 14.17 0.15 14.06
N ALA A 136 13.54 0.73 15.06
CA ALA A 136 13.49 2.16 15.31
C ALA A 136 14.63 2.56 16.25
N LEU A 137 15.13 3.78 16.10
CA LEU A 137 16.05 4.40 17.02
C LEU A 137 15.35 5.58 17.72
N ASN A 138 15.06 5.40 19.01
CA ASN A 138 14.50 6.46 19.83
C ASN A 138 15.63 7.42 20.22
N ALA A 139 15.73 8.51 19.48
CA ALA A 139 16.84 9.45 19.59
C ALA A 139 16.68 10.37 20.81
N ARG A 140 17.70 10.40 21.68
CA ARG A 140 17.82 11.36 22.79
C ARG A 140 18.56 12.62 22.36
N LYS A 141 19.59 12.44 21.51
CA LYS A 141 20.42 13.53 21.00
C LYS A 141 20.87 13.22 19.59
N ILE A 142 20.75 14.18 18.69
CA ILE A 142 21.18 14.06 17.30
C ILE A 142 22.22 15.16 17.04
N ASN A 143 23.41 14.75 16.62
CA ASN A 143 24.50 15.66 16.26
C ASN A 143 24.81 15.47 14.77
N VAL A 144 24.81 16.58 14.03
CA VAL A 144 25.26 16.56 12.63
C VAL A 144 26.78 16.65 12.62
N LYS A 145 27.41 15.63 12.03
CA LYS A 145 28.86 15.60 11.84
C LYS A 145 29.28 16.26 10.53
N TRP A 146 28.45 16.05 9.50
CA TRP A 146 28.70 16.58 8.18
C TRP A 146 27.37 16.77 7.43
N HIS A 147 27.21 17.92 6.80
CA HIS A 147 26.08 18.21 5.92
C HIS A 147 26.47 17.91 4.47
N ASN A 148 25.57 17.28 3.72
CA ASN A 148 25.74 17.17 2.28
C ASN A 148 25.73 18.60 1.68
N PHE A 149 26.82 18.98 1.02
CA PHE A 149 26.98 20.32 0.44
C PHE A 149 25.95 20.62 -0.68
N VAL A 150 25.43 19.61 -1.34
CA VAL A 150 24.44 19.78 -2.44
C VAL A 150 23.06 20.15 -1.90
N ARG A 151 22.71 19.79 -0.65
CA ARG A 151 21.39 20.03 -0.05
C ARG A 151 20.27 19.63 -1.01
N ILE A 152 20.16 18.33 -1.29
CA ILE A 152 19.34 17.78 -2.39
C ILE A 152 17.87 18.18 -2.27
N ASN A 153 17.26 18.09 -1.08
CA ASN A 153 15.86 18.47 -0.87
C ASN A 153 15.65 19.98 -1.07
N GLU A 154 16.56 20.79 -0.56
CA GLU A 154 16.53 22.25 -0.73
C GLU A 154 16.68 22.64 -2.21
N ALA A 155 17.62 22.02 -2.94
CA ALA A 155 17.83 22.25 -4.36
C ALA A 155 16.57 21.88 -5.17
N ARG A 156 15.91 20.74 -4.86
CA ARG A 156 14.64 20.34 -5.50
C ARG A 156 13.53 21.34 -5.22
N ASN A 157 13.33 21.71 -3.95
CA ASN A 157 12.28 22.65 -3.54
C ASN A 157 12.48 24.01 -4.23
N LYS A 158 13.72 24.48 -4.30
CA LYS A 158 14.06 25.70 -5.03
C LYS A 158 13.78 25.58 -6.53
N ALA A 159 14.13 24.44 -7.12
CA ALA A 159 13.87 24.18 -8.54
C ALA A 159 12.37 24.11 -8.85
N LEU A 160 11.55 23.61 -7.91
CA LEU A 160 10.09 23.50 -8.06
C LEU A 160 9.31 24.74 -7.57
N SER A 161 9.98 25.72 -6.96
CA SER A 161 9.31 26.88 -6.31
C SER A 161 8.53 27.78 -7.25
N HIS A 162 8.82 27.74 -8.55
CA HIS A 162 8.12 28.53 -9.57
C HIS A 162 6.82 27.90 -10.09
N PHE A 163 6.54 26.66 -9.72
CA PHE A 163 5.30 25.96 -10.07
C PHE A 163 4.18 26.25 -9.05
N THR A 164 2.93 26.24 -9.49
CA THR A 164 1.79 26.23 -8.57
C THR A 164 1.77 24.92 -7.74
N SER A 165 0.98 24.85 -6.67
CA SER A 165 0.94 23.66 -5.80
C SER A 165 0.55 22.38 -6.57
N GLU A 166 -0.46 22.44 -7.46
CA GLU A 166 -0.85 21.29 -8.28
C GLU A 166 0.20 20.89 -9.32
N GLU A 167 0.81 21.89 -9.98
CA GLU A 167 1.91 21.65 -10.94
C GLU A 167 3.11 21.04 -10.24
N ARG A 168 3.47 21.56 -9.05
CA ARG A 168 4.57 21.06 -8.23
C ARG A 168 4.35 19.59 -7.85
N ALA A 169 3.13 19.23 -7.44
CA ALA A 169 2.78 17.86 -7.12
C ALA A 169 3.02 16.91 -8.31
N ILE A 170 2.62 17.29 -9.53
CA ILE A 170 2.77 16.45 -10.73
C ILE A 170 4.23 16.43 -11.21
N VAL A 171 4.85 17.60 -11.39
CA VAL A 171 6.23 17.71 -11.88
C VAL A 171 7.21 17.10 -10.89
N GLY A 172 7.03 17.36 -9.58
CA GLY A 172 7.84 16.76 -8.53
C GLY A 172 7.72 15.24 -8.49
N SER A 173 6.52 14.70 -8.66
CA SER A 173 6.29 13.26 -8.75
C SER A 173 6.99 12.64 -9.97
N ILE A 174 6.85 13.24 -11.14
CA ILE A 174 7.41 12.72 -12.41
C ILE A 174 8.93 12.81 -12.43
N LEU A 175 9.49 13.97 -12.04
CA LEU A 175 10.93 14.20 -12.11
C LEU A 175 11.67 13.62 -10.91
N PHE A 176 11.17 13.82 -9.70
CA PHE A 176 11.92 13.49 -8.48
C PHE A 176 11.27 12.38 -7.65
N SER A 177 10.05 11.95 -8.00
CA SER A 177 9.25 11.03 -7.18
C SER A 177 8.91 11.57 -5.80
N ASP A 178 8.83 12.86 -5.67
CA ASP A 178 8.54 13.62 -4.46
C ASP A 178 7.38 14.56 -4.75
N GLY A 179 6.20 14.00 -4.99
CA GLY A 179 4.97 14.75 -5.24
C GLY A 179 4.23 14.99 -3.94
N GLU A 180 3.79 16.22 -3.74
CA GLU A 180 2.79 16.56 -2.72
C GLU A 180 1.44 15.92 -3.08
N GLU A 181 0.62 15.61 -2.09
CA GLU A 181 -0.76 15.16 -2.33
C GLU A 181 -1.55 16.29 -3.00
N SER A 182 -2.28 15.97 -4.04
CA SER A 182 -3.12 16.92 -4.76
C SER A 182 -4.40 16.26 -5.25
N VAL A 183 -5.45 17.06 -5.47
CA VAL A 183 -6.73 16.58 -6.01
C VAL A 183 -6.54 15.84 -7.35
N THR A 184 -5.56 16.26 -8.13
CA THR A 184 -5.24 15.61 -9.41
C THR A 184 -4.51 14.30 -9.21
N SER A 185 -3.57 14.20 -8.24
CA SER A 185 -2.89 12.94 -7.92
C SER A 185 -3.87 11.89 -7.41
N ASP A 186 -4.83 12.27 -6.57
CA ASP A 186 -5.88 11.37 -6.05
C ASP A 186 -6.80 10.86 -7.17
N ARG A 187 -7.16 11.73 -8.10
CA ARG A 187 -7.97 11.32 -9.27
C ARG A 187 -7.23 10.32 -10.15
N ILE A 188 -5.94 10.53 -10.39
CA ILE A 188 -5.08 9.62 -11.15
C ILE A 188 -4.96 8.28 -10.41
N ALA A 189 -4.82 8.30 -9.09
CA ALA A 189 -4.79 7.10 -8.26
C ALA A 189 -6.09 6.28 -8.35
N ASN A 190 -7.24 6.93 -8.27
CA ASN A 190 -8.55 6.28 -8.39
C ASN A 190 -8.81 5.63 -9.77
N LEU A 191 -8.04 6.00 -10.79
CA LEU A 191 -8.09 5.41 -12.14
C LEU A 191 -7.01 4.32 -12.34
N HIS A 192 -6.28 3.96 -11.29
CA HIS A 192 -5.14 3.02 -11.32
C HIS A 192 -3.99 3.47 -12.25
N LEU A 193 -3.82 4.77 -12.38
CA LEU A 193 -2.78 5.39 -13.22
C LEU A 193 -1.60 5.94 -12.40
N SER A 194 -1.52 5.71 -11.10
CA SER A 194 -0.48 6.24 -10.19
C SER A 194 0.94 5.91 -10.64
N ARG A 195 1.13 4.80 -11.36
CA ARG A 195 2.44 4.43 -11.93
C ARG A 195 3.02 5.50 -12.87
N PHE A 196 2.17 6.34 -13.45
CA PHE A 196 2.59 7.46 -14.30
C PHE A 196 3.01 8.69 -13.48
N LEU A 197 2.63 8.76 -12.20
CA LEU A 197 3.03 9.81 -11.26
C LEU A 197 4.27 9.39 -10.45
N SER A 198 5.28 8.85 -11.10
CA SER A 198 6.54 8.59 -10.42
C SER A 198 7.69 8.64 -11.40
N ALA A 199 8.88 9.04 -10.94
CA ALA A 199 10.11 8.93 -11.71
C ALA A 199 10.36 7.46 -12.04
N SER A 200 9.62 6.97 -13.05
CA SER A 200 9.64 5.58 -13.48
C SER A 200 10.71 5.35 -14.54
N GLY A 201 11.06 4.10 -14.75
CA GLY A 201 11.95 3.74 -15.86
C GLY A 201 11.44 4.21 -17.23
N LEU A 202 10.14 4.51 -17.37
CA LEU A 202 9.54 5.06 -18.57
C LEU A 202 10.10 6.46 -18.89
N TYR A 203 10.05 7.38 -17.92
CA TYR A 203 10.54 8.75 -18.12
C TYR A 203 12.06 8.82 -18.22
N VAL A 204 12.77 8.06 -17.38
CA VAL A 204 14.24 8.01 -17.44
C VAL A 204 14.70 7.43 -18.79
N GLY A 205 14.01 6.41 -19.30
CA GLY A 205 14.25 5.86 -20.63
C GLY A 205 13.97 6.87 -21.74
N LEU A 206 12.88 7.64 -21.62
CA LEU A 206 12.55 8.71 -22.56
C LEU A 206 13.60 9.81 -22.54
N PHE A 207 14.05 10.26 -21.38
CA PHE A 207 15.11 11.26 -21.24
C PHE A 207 16.42 10.76 -21.82
N ALA A 208 16.74 9.47 -21.61
CA ALA A 208 17.90 8.85 -22.25
C ALA A 208 17.83 8.90 -23.77
N ILE A 209 16.69 8.62 -24.37
CA ILE A 209 16.48 8.66 -25.81
C ILE A 209 16.68 10.10 -26.34
N ILE A 210 16.05 11.08 -25.68
CA ILE A 210 16.13 12.49 -26.08
C ILE A 210 17.59 12.99 -25.98
N LEU A 211 18.24 12.77 -24.82
CA LEU A 211 19.61 13.20 -24.61
C LEU A 211 20.58 12.53 -25.61
N ASN A 212 20.42 11.24 -25.82
CA ASN A 212 21.27 10.51 -26.75
C ASN A 212 21.08 11.00 -28.20
N TYR A 213 19.83 11.30 -28.59
CA TYR A 213 19.54 11.89 -29.90
C TYR A 213 20.19 13.27 -30.06
N LEU A 214 20.02 14.17 -29.09
CA LEU A 214 20.58 15.52 -29.12
C LEU A 214 22.11 15.51 -29.15
N LEU A 215 22.73 14.66 -28.31
CA LEU A 215 24.18 14.51 -28.29
C LEU A 215 24.72 13.84 -29.56
N GLY A 216 23.94 12.92 -30.12
CA GLY A 216 24.29 12.22 -31.36
C GLY A 216 24.33 13.16 -32.61
N LEU A 217 23.71 14.36 -32.52
CA LEU A 217 23.83 15.38 -33.57
C LEU A 217 25.26 15.97 -33.65
N PHE A 218 26.03 15.89 -32.56
CA PHE A 218 27.35 16.55 -32.45
C PHE A 218 28.48 15.53 -32.15
N LEU A 219 28.16 14.34 -31.68
CA LEU A 219 29.12 13.35 -31.19
C LEU A 219 28.90 11.99 -31.87
N GLN A 220 29.94 11.18 -31.89
CA GLN A 220 29.81 9.78 -32.28
C GLN A 220 28.92 9.00 -31.29
N ASP A 221 28.13 8.07 -31.76
CA ASP A 221 27.17 7.28 -30.98
C ASP A 221 27.76 6.73 -29.65
N LYS A 222 28.98 6.21 -29.71
CA LYS A 222 29.66 5.66 -28.52
C LYS A 222 29.84 6.71 -27.41
N HIS A 223 30.21 7.92 -27.78
CA HIS A 223 30.46 9.00 -26.83
C HIS A 223 29.12 9.65 -26.38
N ALA A 224 28.19 9.80 -27.30
CA ALA A 224 26.84 10.30 -26.98
C ALA A 224 26.15 9.39 -25.95
N GLU A 225 26.15 8.07 -26.14
CA GLU A 225 25.62 7.10 -25.18
C GLU A 225 26.29 7.20 -23.81
N LEU A 226 27.63 7.28 -23.77
CA LEU A 226 28.36 7.35 -22.50
C LEU A 226 28.09 8.65 -21.73
N ILE A 227 28.05 9.79 -22.43
CA ILE A 227 27.72 11.08 -21.82
C ILE A 227 26.28 11.09 -21.33
N THR A 228 25.33 10.50 -22.10
CA THR A 228 23.94 10.33 -21.65
C THR A 228 23.88 9.54 -20.34
N ILE A 229 24.61 8.45 -20.24
CA ILE A 229 24.67 7.63 -19.02
C ILE A 229 25.24 8.44 -17.84
N ALA A 230 26.31 9.21 -18.07
CA ALA A 230 26.91 10.06 -17.05
C ALA A 230 25.95 11.15 -16.55
N LEU A 231 25.24 11.83 -17.46
CA LEU A 231 24.24 12.84 -17.11
C LEU A 231 23.06 12.24 -16.33
N LEU A 232 22.60 11.06 -16.72
CA LEU A 232 21.55 10.34 -15.97
C LEU A 232 22.04 9.84 -14.61
N ALA A 233 23.32 9.49 -14.47
CA ALA A 233 23.92 9.16 -13.17
C ALA A 233 23.97 10.38 -12.24
N VAL A 234 24.25 11.57 -12.76
CA VAL A 234 24.12 12.84 -12.00
C VAL A 234 22.65 13.08 -11.62
N TYR A 235 21.71 12.93 -12.56
CA TYR A 235 20.29 13.08 -12.29
C TYR A 235 19.79 12.12 -11.21
N MET A 236 20.31 10.89 -11.17
CA MET A 236 19.99 9.88 -10.15
C MET A 236 20.26 10.38 -8.73
N VAL A 237 21.26 11.23 -8.52
CA VAL A 237 21.58 11.82 -7.19
C VAL A 237 20.45 12.75 -6.72
N PHE A 238 19.80 13.44 -7.66
CA PHE A 238 18.68 14.36 -7.35
C PHE A 238 17.33 13.67 -7.21
N THR A 239 17.19 12.44 -7.68
CA THR A 239 16.01 11.63 -7.34
C THR A 239 16.23 11.07 -5.93
N ILE A 240 15.20 11.07 -5.07
CA ILE A 240 15.25 10.21 -3.88
C ILE A 240 15.67 8.83 -4.36
N PRO A 241 16.63 8.11 -3.71
CA PRO A 241 17.18 6.87 -4.28
C PRO A 241 16.08 5.89 -4.66
N LYS A 242 15.49 6.12 -5.84
CA LYS A 242 14.47 5.22 -6.41
C LYS A 242 15.17 4.15 -7.22
N PHE A 243 14.91 2.94 -6.82
CA PHE A 243 15.43 1.77 -7.51
C PHE A 243 15.12 1.78 -9.02
N SER A 244 13.95 2.29 -9.42
CA SER A 244 13.57 2.40 -10.83
C SER A 244 14.54 3.24 -11.67
N VAL A 245 15.08 4.33 -11.12
CA VAL A 245 16.07 5.20 -11.79
C VAL A 245 17.44 4.53 -11.82
N ILE A 246 17.90 4.05 -10.65
CA ILE A 246 19.18 3.34 -10.49
C ILE A 246 19.26 2.17 -11.48
N ARG A 247 18.21 1.38 -11.57
CA ARG A 247 18.13 0.24 -12.50
C ARG A 247 18.29 0.67 -13.96
N VAL A 248 17.62 1.75 -14.40
CA VAL A 248 17.70 2.17 -15.81
C VAL A 248 19.09 2.64 -16.14
N VAL A 249 19.71 3.48 -15.30
CA VAL A 249 21.09 3.94 -15.50
C VAL A 249 22.05 2.74 -15.56
N PHE A 250 21.90 1.80 -14.64
CA PHE A 250 22.71 0.61 -14.57
C PHE A 250 22.52 -0.30 -15.79
N LEU A 251 21.28 -0.51 -16.24
CA LEU A 251 21.01 -1.27 -17.47
C LEU A 251 21.57 -0.58 -18.73
N LEU A 252 21.51 0.73 -18.82
CA LEU A 252 22.12 1.47 -19.93
C LEU A 252 23.62 1.29 -19.95
N LEU A 253 24.27 1.37 -18.78
CA LEU A 253 25.72 1.12 -18.66
C LEU A 253 26.09 -0.31 -19.11
N LEU A 254 25.38 -1.33 -18.62
CA LEU A 254 25.63 -2.71 -19.02
C LEU A 254 25.36 -2.95 -20.52
N LYS A 255 24.33 -2.32 -21.08
CA LYS A 255 24.07 -2.36 -22.54
C LYS A 255 25.21 -1.71 -23.32
N TRP A 256 25.72 -0.57 -22.85
CA TRP A 256 26.85 0.11 -23.47
C TRP A 256 28.11 -0.75 -23.43
N ILE A 257 28.42 -1.37 -22.29
CA ILE A 257 29.52 -2.30 -22.10
C ILE A 257 29.38 -3.50 -23.04
N ASN A 258 28.19 -4.09 -23.13
CA ASN A 258 27.95 -5.21 -24.05
C ASN A 258 28.08 -4.81 -25.52
N LYS A 259 27.62 -3.60 -25.90
CA LYS A 259 27.64 -3.11 -27.29
C LYS A 259 29.04 -2.77 -27.76
N HIS A 260 29.84 -2.08 -26.95
CA HIS A 260 31.17 -1.55 -27.38
C HIS A 260 32.31 -2.41 -26.95
N PRO A 261 32.69 -2.58 -25.66
CA PRO A 261 33.81 -3.43 -25.26
C PRO A 261 33.59 -4.90 -25.57
N LEU A 262 32.40 -5.45 -25.35
CA LEU A 262 32.12 -6.88 -25.52
C LEU A 262 31.55 -7.25 -26.90
N LYS A 263 31.42 -6.29 -27.83
CA LYS A 263 30.98 -6.49 -29.22
C LYS A 263 29.70 -7.33 -29.35
N ARG A 264 28.69 -7.04 -28.45
CA ARG A 264 27.38 -7.73 -28.38
C ARG A 264 27.45 -9.22 -28.09
N LYS A 265 28.38 -9.65 -27.25
CA LYS A 265 28.57 -11.05 -26.86
C LYS A 265 27.33 -11.65 -26.16
N PHE A 266 26.54 -10.83 -25.41
CA PHE A 266 25.39 -11.28 -24.63
C PHE A 266 24.07 -10.79 -25.23
N THR A 267 23.06 -11.63 -25.11
CA THR A 267 21.68 -11.27 -25.48
C THR A 267 21.11 -10.25 -24.49
N TYR A 268 20.03 -9.57 -24.89
CA TYR A 268 19.33 -8.63 -23.99
C TYR A 268 18.83 -9.30 -22.71
N LEU A 269 18.33 -10.55 -22.82
CA LEU A 269 17.86 -11.33 -21.67
C LEU A 269 19.00 -11.62 -20.68
N GLU A 270 20.19 -11.91 -21.17
CA GLU A 270 21.37 -12.14 -20.33
C GLU A 270 21.86 -10.87 -19.64
N VAL A 271 21.85 -9.74 -20.37
CA VAL A 271 22.24 -8.43 -19.79
C VAL A 271 21.29 -8.01 -18.68
N ILE A 272 19.96 -8.12 -18.89
CA ILE A 272 18.99 -7.75 -17.87
C ILE A 272 19.03 -8.70 -16.67
N SER A 273 19.22 -9.99 -16.89
CA SER A 273 19.37 -10.98 -15.83
C SER A 273 20.61 -10.73 -14.99
N PHE A 274 21.73 -10.42 -15.64
CA PHE A 274 22.97 -10.07 -14.95
C PHE A 274 22.81 -8.79 -14.11
N ALA A 275 22.11 -7.78 -14.64
CA ALA A 275 21.77 -6.59 -13.88
C ALA A 275 20.94 -6.93 -12.63
N GLY A 276 19.94 -7.80 -12.76
CA GLY A 276 19.12 -8.26 -11.64
C GLY A 276 19.93 -8.98 -10.57
N ILE A 277 20.84 -9.85 -10.96
CA ILE A 277 21.75 -10.54 -10.03
C ILE A 277 22.60 -9.54 -9.25
N LEU A 278 23.23 -8.58 -9.94
CA LEU A 278 24.07 -7.58 -9.28
C LEU A 278 23.27 -6.69 -8.33
N CYS A 279 22.05 -6.30 -8.71
CA CYS A 279 21.15 -5.55 -7.82
C CYS A 279 20.84 -6.33 -6.54
N LEU A 280 20.51 -7.63 -6.65
CA LEU A 280 20.18 -8.48 -5.48
C LEU A 280 21.42 -8.80 -4.63
N LEU A 281 22.62 -8.88 -5.22
CA LEU A 281 23.86 -9.01 -4.48
C LEU A 281 24.19 -7.73 -3.69
N PHE A 282 23.87 -6.56 -4.25
CA PHE A 282 24.06 -5.29 -3.59
C PHE A 282 23.05 -5.06 -2.46
N ASP A 283 21.77 -5.39 -2.71
CA ASP A 283 20.68 -5.26 -1.74
C ASP A 283 19.63 -6.33 -2.00
N HIS A 284 19.70 -7.43 -1.25
CA HIS A 284 18.74 -8.54 -1.40
C HIS A 284 17.30 -8.18 -1.00
N PHE A 285 17.09 -7.14 -0.18
CA PHE A 285 15.75 -6.64 0.15
C PHE A 285 15.01 -6.07 -1.05
N LEU A 286 15.68 -5.74 -2.13
CA LEU A 286 15.04 -5.35 -3.39
C LEU A 286 14.11 -6.45 -3.93
N ALA A 287 14.37 -7.72 -3.65
CA ALA A 287 13.53 -8.83 -4.09
C ALA A 287 12.07 -8.72 -3.60
N TYR A 288 11.84 -8.00 -2.51
CA TYR A 288 10.52 -7.79 -1.91
C TYR A 288 9.84 -6.49 -2.37
N GLN A 289 10.49 -5.70 -3.21
CA GLN A 289 9.95 -4.41 -3.67
C GLN A 289 9.29 -4.55 -5.05
N ASP A 290 8.05 -4.07 -5.19
CA ASP A 290 7.32 -4.07 -6.46
C ASP A 290 8.10 -3.39 -7.59
N SER A 291 8.86 -2.35 -7.25
CA SER A 291 9.72 -1.63 -8.20
C SER A 291 10.80 -2.53 -8.82
N PHE A 292 11.32 -3.51 -8.07
CA PHE A 292 12.25 -4.52 -8.58
C PHE A 292 11.50 -5.56 -9.41
N ILE A 293 10.43 -6.15 -8.85
CA ILE A 293 9.65 -7.21 -9.49
C ILE A 293 9.17 -6.73 -10.86
N LEU A 294 8.38 -5.67 -10.89
CA LEU A 294 7.84 -5.12 -12.13
C LEU A 294 8.96 -4.59 -13.05
N GLY A 295 9.97 -4.02 -12.44
CA GLY A 295 11.11 -3.45 -13.15
C GLY A 295 11.92 -4.45 -13.97
N PHE A 296 12.06 -5.68 -13.54
CA PHE A 296 12.79 -6.73 -14.26
C PHE A 296 11.85 -7.65 -15.03
N PHE A 297 10.70 -8.04 -14.47
CA PHE A 297 9.82 -9.00 -15.14
C PHE A 297 9.12 -8.41 -16.37
N ILE A 298 8.73 -7.12 -16.37
CA ILE A 298 8.12 -6.51 -17.57
C ILE A 298 9.06 -6.52 -18.76
N PRO A 299 10.31 -6.04 -18.69
CA PRO A 299 11.26 -6.11 -19.78
C PRO A 299 11.58 -7.55 -20.21
N ILE A 300 11.63 -8.51 -19.28
CA ILE A 300 11.83 -9.93 -19.59
C ILE A 300 10.65 -10.45 -20.41
N VAL A 301 9.41 -10.26 -19.93
CA VAL A 301 8.19 -10.67 -20.67
C VAL A 301 8.14 -9.98 -22.03
N SER A 302 8.40 -8.66 -22.08
CA SER A 302 8.43 -7.90 -23.34
C SER A 302 9.47 -8.47 -24.34
N TYR A 303 10.62 -8.91 -23.86
CA TYR A 303 11.62 -9.55 -24.69
C TYR A 303 11.17 -10.94 -25.16
N LEU A 304 10.56 -11.75 -24.32
CA LEU A 304 10.10 -13.10 -24.66
C LEU A 304 8.98 -13.06 -25.73
N ILE A 305 8.15 -12.01 -25.72
CA ILE A 305 7.05 -11.85 -26.67
C ILE A 305 7.36 -10.92 -27.85
N LYS A 306 8.65 -10.50 -28.02
CA LYS A 306 9.03 -9.48 -29.00
C LYS A 306 8.70 -9.86 -30.44
N ASP A 307 8.85 -11.14 -30.78
CA ASP A 307 8.71 -11.67 -32.14
C ASP A 307 7.30 -12.21 -32.43
N ILE A 308 6.38 -12.12 -31.48
CA ILE A 308 5.01 -12.58 -31.61
C ILE A 308 4.16 -11.49 -32.28
N TYR A 309 3.25 -11.88 -33.19
CA TYR A 309 2.34 -10.99 -33.91
C TYR A 309 3.05 -9.96 -34.82
N ASN A 310 4.12 -10.38 -35.56
CA ASN A 310 4.89 -9.45 -36.38
C ASN A 310 4.18 -8.95 -37.64
N ASP A 311 3.09 -9.61 -38.08
CA ASP A 311 2.42 -9.30 -39.36
C ASP A 311 1.66 -7.97 -39.34
N ASN A 312 1.17 -7.53 -38.17
CA ASN A 312 0.49 -6.27 -37.99
C ASN A 312 0.98 -5.53 -36.72
N LYS A 313 1.65 -4.40 -36.93
CA LYS A 313 2.26 -3.60 -35.86
C LYS A 313 1.24 -3.17 -34.77
N TYR A 314 0.01 -2.82 -35.14
CA TYR A 314 -1.02 -2.38 -34.20
C TYR A 314 -1.56 -3.57 -33.36
N GLN A 315 -1.79 -4.69 -34.01
CA GLN A 315 -2.18 -5.92 -33.31
C GLN A 315 -1.04 -6.39 -32.37
N ALA A 316 0.20 -6.40 -32.83
CA ALA A 316 1.36 -6.72 -32.03
C ALA A 316 1.46 -5.83 -30.78
N TYR A 317 1.29 -4.52 -30.95
CA TYR A 317 1.33 -3.58 -29.82
C TYR A 317 0.20 -3.87 -28.81
N PHE A 318 -1.05 -4.05 -29.31
CA PHE A 318 -2.20 -4.32 -28.46
C PHE A 318 -2.02 -5.63 -27.65
N PHE A 319 -1.67 -6.73 -28.30
CA PHE A 319 -1.50 -8.02 -27.62
C PHE A 319 -0.31 -8.05 -26.67
N LYS A 320 0.80 -7.39 -27.01
CA LYS A 320 1.94 -7.22 -26.09
C LYS A 320 1.55 -6.41 -24.86
N ALA A 321 0.84 -5.30 -25.04
CA ALA A 321 0.34 -4.50 -23.94
C ALA A 321 -0.65 -5.28 -23.07
N PHE A 322 -1.55 -6.06 -23.67
CA PHE A 322 -2.50 -6.90 -22.96
C PHE A 322 -1.82 -8.02 -22.17
N THR A 323 -0.81 -8.68 -22.75
CA THR A 323 0.00 -9.68 -22.03
C THR A 323 0.69 -9.08 -20.80
N ILE A 324 1.24 -7.88 -20.92
CA ILE A 324 1.83 -7.16 -19.79
C ILE A 324 0.75 -6.77 -18.78
N TYR A 325 -0.43 -6.35 -19.23
CA TYR A 325 -1.54 -5.99 -18.34
C TYR A 325 -1.99 -7.20 -17.49
N LEU A 326 -2.09 -8.39 -18.08
CA LEU A 326 -2.41 -9.61 -17.32
C LEU A 326 -1.40 -9.86 -16.18
N LEU A 327 -0.12 -9.57 -16.38
CA LEU A 327 0.89 -9.67 -15.31
C LEU A 327 0.58 -8.72 -14.14
N PHE A 328 -0.02 -7.55 -14.43
CA PHE A 328 -0.28 -6.51 -13.44
C PHE A 328 -1.56 -6.68 -12.63
N ILE A 329 -2.55 -7.41 -13.12
CA ILE A 329 -3.88 -7.50 -12.47
C ILE A 329 -3.79 -7.84 -10.97
N PRO A 330 -3.01 -8.86 -10.52
CA PRO A 330 -2.92 -9.15 -9.10
C PRO A 330 -2.31 -8.03 -8.26
N PHE A 331 -1.35 -7.27 -8.82
CA PHE A 331 -0.76 -6.10 -8.14
C PHE A 331 -1.77 -4.96 -8.01
N GLU A 332 -2.56 -4.67 -9.04
CA GLU A 332 -3.62 -3.66 -8.98
C GLU A 332 -4.65 -4.01 -7.90
N ILE A 333 -5.04 -5.28 -7.82
CA ILE A 333 -5.99 -5.77 -6.81
C ILE A 333 -5.41 -5.62 -5.40
N ALA A 334 -4.17 -6.05 -5.19
CA ALA A 334 -3.51 -5.97 -3.88
C ALA A 334 -3.36 -4.51 -3.39
N TYR A 335 -3.14 -3.58 -4.31
CA TYR A 335 -2.91 -2.18 -3.97
C TYR A 335 -4.21 -1.38 -3.78
N TYR A 336 -5.21 -1.58 -4.66
CA TYR A 336 -6.42 -0.75 -4.68
C TYR A 336 -7.67 -1.45 -4.13
N HIS A 337 -7.63 -2.76 -3.89
CA HIS A 337 -8.79 -3.61 -3.57
C HIS A 337 -9.97 -3.41 -4.52
N LYS A 338 -9.65 -3.09 -5.76
CA LYS A 338 -10.60 -2.77 -6.82
C LYS A 338 -9.99 -3.15 -8.18
N MET A 339 -10.84 -3.56 -9.12
CA MET A 339 -10.45 -3.69 -10.52
C MET A 339 -11.25 -2.68 -11.33
N VAL A 340 -10.59 -1.75 -12.00
CA VAL A 340 -11.24 -0.83 -12.93
C VAL A 340 -11.42 -1.56 -14.26
N ILE A 341 -12.67 -1.76 -14.73
CA ILE A 341 -12.97 -2.55 -15.94
C ILE A 341 -12.24 -1.99 -17.16
N PHE A 342 -12.16 -0.67 -17.26
CA PHE A 342 -11.47 0.01 -18.36
C PHE A 342 -9.99 0.31 -18.08
N SER A 343 -9.37 -0.28 -17.04
CA SER A 343 -7.99 0.04 -16.68
C SER A 343 -7.02 -0.24 -17.84
N PHE A 344 -7.17 -1.35 -18.55
CA PHE A 344 -6.33 -1.67 -19.70
C PHE A 344 -6.42 -0.64 -20.85
N PRO A 345 -7.60 -0.35 -21.43
CA PRO A 345 -7.70 0.71 -22.46
C PRO A 345 -7.29 2.09 -21.94
N LEU A 346 -7.60 2.42 -20.68
CA LEU A 346 -7.17 3.68 -20.09
C LEU A 346 -5.65 3.77 -20.00
N GLN A 347 -4.97 2.73 -19.60
CA GLN A 347 -3.51 2.69 -19.55
C GLN A 347 -2.87 2.82 -20.94
N LEU A 348 -3.48 2.19 -21.95
CA LEU A 348 -3.02 2.24 -23.33
C LEU A 348 -3.08 3.68 -23.89
N ILE A 349 -4.23 4.33 -23.69
CA ILE A 349 -4.48 5.71 -24.16
C ILE A 349 -3.68 6.72 -23.32
N SER A 350 -3.55 6.50 -22.04
CA SER A 350 -2.83 7.41 -21.13
C SER A 350 -1.33 7.40 -21.36
N THR A 351 -0.76 6.28 -21.81
CA THR A 351 0.71 6.17 -22.01
C THR A 351 1.31 7.27 -22.87
N PRO A 352 0.84 7.55 -24.11
CA PRO A 352 1.40 8.62 -24.91
C PRO A 352 1.18 10.02 -24.31
N LEU A 353 0.04 10.21 -23.62
CA LEU A 353 -0.24 11.48 -22.96
C LEU A 353 0.77 11.73 -21.82
N PHE A 354 0.98 10.75 -20.93
CA PHE A 354 1.92 10.88 -19.83
C PHE A 354 3.39 10.97 -20.30
N LEU A 355 3.74 10.42 -21.46
CA LEU A 355 5.04 10.67 -22.08
C LEU A 355 5.21 12.15 -22.48
N LEU A 356 4.17 12.76 -23.07
CA LEU A 356 4.17 14.20 -23.36
C LEU A 356 4.28 15.03 -22.08
N ILE A 357 3.61 14.62 -21.00
CA ILE A 357 3.73 15.24 -19.67
C ILE A 357 5.17 15.20 -19.17
N GLY A 358 5.82 14.06 -19.28
CA GLY A 358 7.20 13.93 -18.88
C GLY A 358 8.14 14.87 -19.65
N ILE A 359 7.94 14.99 -20.98
CA ILE A 359 8.73 15.90 -21.82
C ILE A 359 8.48 17.35 -21.41
N THR A 360 7.22 17.77 -21.32
CA THR A 360 6.88 19.16 -20.97
C THR A 360 7.35 19.48 -19.55
N SER A 361 7.19 18.58 -18.58
CA SER A 361 7.74 18.73 -17.22
C SER A 361 9.25 18.98 -17.23
N LEU A 362 9.99 18.26 -18.08
CA LEU A 362 11.44 18.46 -18.22
C LEU A 362 11.77 19.82 -18.84
N LEU A 363 11.04 20.24 -19.89
CA LEU A 363 11.23 21.54 -20.53
C LEU A 363 10.94 22.69 -19.57
N CYS A 364 9.87 22.60 -18.79
CA CYS A 364 9.50 23.58 -17.78
C CYS A 364 10.52 23.66 -16.66
N PHE A 365 11.03 22.51 -16.23
CA PHE A 365 12.09 22.45 -15.22
C PHE A 365 13.34 23.24 -15.64
N PHE A 366 13.74 23.17 -16.90
CA PHE A 366 14.84 23.94 -17.46
C PHE A 366 14.46 25.38 -17.83
N ARG A 367 13.25 25.84 -17.49
CA ARG A 367 12.73 27.18 -17.82
C ARG A 367 12.85 27.53 -19.30
N ILE A 368 12.77 26.57 -20.18
CA ILE A 368 12.65 26.81 -21.59
C ILE A 368 11.32 27.53 -21.82
N PRO A 369 11.28 28.72 -22.47
CA PRO A 369 10.12 29.60 -22.46
C PRO A 369 8.95 29.08 -23.29
N ILE A 370 8.30 28.05 -22.78
CA ILE A 370 7.13 27.41 -23.37
C ILE A 370 5.94 27.51 -22.39
N TYR A 371 5.83 28.63 -21.67
CA TYR A 371 4.77 28.85 -20.65
C TYR A 371 3.34 28.59 -21.17
N ALA A 372 3.09 28.81 -22.46
CA ALA A 372 1.80 28.50 -23.09
C ALA A 372 1.53 26.99 -23.13
N PHE A 373 2.57 26.18 -23.29
CA PHE A 373 2.43 24.71 -23.29
C PHE A 373 2.11 24.15 -21.90
N ASP A 374 2.66 24.72 -20.84
CA ASP A 374 2.41 24.25 -19.46
C ASP A 374 0.94 24.40 -19.09
N ARG A 375 0.38 25.60 -19.28
CA ARG A 375 -1.02 25.85 -18.96
C ARG A 375 -1.97 25.05 -19.84
N LEU A 376 -1.71 25.01 -21.15
CA LEU A 376 -2.49 24.20 -22.09
C LEU A 376 -2.43 22.72 -21.67
N PHE A 377 -1.25 22.28 -21.30
CA PHE A 377 -0.99 20.89 -20.98
C PHE A 377 -1.70 20.45 -19.68
N ILE A 378 -1.58 21.22 -18.58
CA ILE A 378 -2.30 20.97 -17.34
C ILE A 378 -3.82 21.06 -17.55
N PHE A 379 -4.27 22.00 -18.38
CA PHE A 379 -5.68 22.09 -18.78
C PHE A 379 -6.14 20.81 -19.49
N LEU A 380 -5.37 20.31 -20.46
CA LEU A 380 -5.67 19.08 -21.18
C LEU A 380 -5.65 17.87 -20.24
N LEU A 381 -4.69 17.79 -19.31
CA LEU A 381 -4.61 16.74 -18.30
C LEU A 381 -5.83 16.73 -17.38
N ARG A 382 -6.21 17.91 -16.87
CA ARG A 382 -7.41 18.05 -16.03
C ARG A 382 -8.69 17.67 -16.79
N GLY A 383 -8.81 18.13 -18.03
CA GLY A 383 -9.92 17.79 -18.91
C GLY A 383 -10.00 16.27 -19.18
N TYR A 384 -8.86 15.67 -19.49
CA TYR A 384 -8.75 14.22 -19.68
C TYR A 384 -9.16 13.44 -18.41
N ILE A 385 -8.56 13.73 -17.26
CA ILE A 385 -8.85 13.04 -16.01
C ILE A 385 -10.32 13.26 -15.58
N THR A 386 -10.87 14.44 -15.81
CA THR A 386 -12.29 14.71 -15.50
C THR A 386 -13.21 13.93 -16.44
N GLY A 387 -12.88 13.86 -17.72
CA GLY A 387 -13.65 13.12 -18.72
C GLY A 387 -13.67 11.60 -18.48
N ILE A 388 -12.56 11.04 -18.01
CA ILE A 388 -12.46 9.59 -17.74
C ILE A 388 -12.87 9.20 -16.31
N LYS A 389 -13.22 10.13 -15.43
CA LYS A 389 -13.64 9.85 -14.05
C LYS A 389 -14.83 8.88 -13.98
N SER A 390 -15.77 9.01 -14.91
CA SER A 390 -16.92 8.10 -15.03
C SER A 390 -16.52 6.65 -15.36
N LEU A 391 -15.31 6.42 -15.86
CA LEU A 391 -14.78 5.11 -16.23
C LEU A 391 -14.06 4.40 -15.07
N SER A 392 -14.01 5.01 -13.90
CA SER A 392 -13.38 4.43 -12.70
C SER A 392 -14.22 3.35 -11.99
N PHE A 393 -15.29 2.87 -12.62
CA PHE A 393 -16.13 1.82 -12.04
C PHE A 393 -15.54 0.43 -12.22
N GLY A 394 -15.89 -0.46 -11.28
CA GLY A 394 -15.49 -1.86 -11.33
C GLY A 394 -15.70 -2.55 -9.99
N PRO A 395 -15.56 -3.89 -9.96
CA PRO A 395 -15.78 -4.64 -8.75
C PRO A 395 -14.70 -4.36 -7.70
N TYR A 396 -15.10 -4.34 -6.44
CA TYR A 396 -14.18 -4.42 -5.31
C TYR A 396 -13.73 -5.85 -5.12
N ILE A 397 -12.43 -6.05 -5.00
CA ILE A 397 -11.83 -7.37 -4.96
C ILE A 397 -10.78 -7.37 -3.84
N PRO A 398 -10.91 -8.21 -2.81
CA PRO A 398 -9.86 -8.37 -1.81
C PRO A 398 -8.60 -8.97 -2.46
N GLU A 399 -7.49 -8.88 -1.77
CA GLU A 399 -6.25 -9.52 -2.20
C GLU A 399 -6.49 -11.00 -2.51
N LEU A 400 -5.88 -11.48 -3.60
CA LEU A 400 -5.98 -12.89 -3.95
C LEU A 400 -5.29 -13.74 -2.87
N PRO A 401 -5.96 -14.77 -2.33
CA PRO A 401 -5.30 -15.72 -1.46
C PRO A 401 -4.07 -16.32 -2.12
N GLN A 402 -3.05 -16.64 -1.34
CA GLN A 402 -1.76 -17.13 -1.87
C GLN A 402 -1.92 -18.30 -2.86
N ILE A 403 -2.88 -19.21 -2.61
CA ILE A 403 -3.16 -20.34 -3.51
C ILE A 403 -3.70 -19.87 -4.86
N LEU A 404 -4.64 -18.91 -4.87
CA LEU A 404 -5.16 -18.35 -6.12
C LEU A 404 -4.12 -17.49 -6.85
N LEU A 405 -3.31 -16.75 -6.12
CA LEU A 405 -2.21 -15.98 -6.67
C LEU A 405 -1.19 -16.90 -7.37
N PHE A 406 -0.83 -18.00 -6.71
CA PHE A 406 0.02 -19.02 -7.29
C PHE A 406 -0.60 -19.64 -8.55
N ALA A 407 -1.87 -20.07 -8.49
CA ALA A 407 -2.58 -20.63 -9.63
C ALA A 407 -2.65 -19.64 -10.80
N TYR A 408 -2.90 -18.37 -10.51
CA TYR A 408 -2.92 -17.31 -11.51
C TYR A 408 -1.57 -17.17 -12.23
N TYR A 409 -0.46 -17.04 -11.50
CA TYR A 409 0.86 -16.89 -12.13
C TYR A 409 1.35 -18.18 -12.79
N PHE A 410 0.97 -19.35 -12.29
CA PHE A 410 1.22 -20.62 -12.98
C PHE A 410 0.51 -20.66 -14.35
N LEU A 411 -0.77 -20.32 -14.38
CA LEU A 411 -1.53 -20.24 -15.65
C LEU A 411 -0.99 -19.14 -16.57
N TYR A 412 -0.50 -18.03 -16.01
CA TYR A 412 0.14 -16.97 -16.79
C TYR A 412 1.45 -17.46 -17.46
N ILE A 413 2.26 -18.26 -16.79
CA ILE A 413 3.46 -18.88 -17.38
C ILE A 413 3.08 -19.85 -18.48
N VAL A 414 2.04 -20.66 -18.26
CA VAL A 414 1.50 -21.57 -19.29
C VAL A 414 0.97 -20.78 -20.49
N TYR A 415 0.26 -19.66 -20.25
CA TYR A 415 -0.17 -18.74 -21.28
C TYR A 415 1.01 -18.20 -22.11
N LEU A 416 2.08 -17.73 -21.48
CA LEU A 416 3.28 -17.25 -22.17
C LEU A 416 3.94 -18.37 -23.02
N TYR A 417 3.93 -19.60 -22.53
CA TYR A 417 4.44 -20.74 -23.28
C TYR A 417 3.63 -20.98 -24.57
N TYR A 418 2.29 -21.09 -24.48
CA TYR A 418 1.43 -21.29 -25.66
C TYR A 418 1.44 -20.09 -26.60
N LEU A 419 1.56 -18.89 -26.08
CA LEU A 419 1.76 -17.67 -26.85
C LEU A 419 3.07 -17.75 -27.66
N SER A 420 4.17 -18.26 -27.07
CA SER A 420 5.46 -18.36 -27.73
C SER A 420 5.51 -19.39 -28.86
N ILE A 421 4.64 -20.40 -28.83
CA ILE A 421 4.55 -21.43 -29.92
C ILE A 421 3.43 -21.11 -30.92
N GLY A 422 2.69 -20.00 -30.72
CA GLY A 422 1.65 -19.55 -31.64
C GLY A 422 0.37 -20.42 -31.65
N PHE A 423 0.07 -21.14 -30.56
CA PHE A 423 -1.13 -21.99 -30.47
C PHE A 423 -2.35 -21.21 -29.99
N ILE A 424 -2.94 -20.45 -30.91
CA ILE A 424 -4.00 -19.46 -30.68
C ILE A 424 -5.21 -19.97 -29.86
N PRO A 425 -5.79 -21.18 -30.08
CA PRO A 425 -6.97 -21.63 -29.33
C PRO A 425 -6.71 -21.73 -27.81
N ILE A 426 -5.58 -22.32 -27.42
CA ILE A 426 -5.23 -22.47 -26.00
C ILE A 426 -4.84 -21.12 -25.38
N GLU A 427 -4.08 -20.30 -26.10
CA GLU A 427 -3.70 -18.95 -25.67
C GLU A 427 -4.94 -18.11 -25.31
N ARG A 428 -5.94 -18.07 -26.21
CA ARG A 428 -7.20 -17.33 -25.95
C ARG A 428 -7.96 -17.91 -24.77
N GLY A 429 -8.06 -19.22 -24.67
CA GLY A 429 -8.71 -19.89 -23.54
C GLY A 429 -8.04 -19.55 -22.21
N LEU A 430 -6.70 -19.55 -22.17
CA LEU A 430 -5.95 -19.21 -20.97
C LEU A 430 -6.06 -17.73 -20.58
N SER A 431 -6.04 -16.80 -21.55
CA SER A 431 -6.22 -15.39 -21.27
C SER A 431 -7.62 -15.08 -20.71
N ILE A 432 -8.67 -15.71 -21.26
CA ILE A 432 -10.03 -15.65 -20.73
C ILE A 432 -10.07 -16.27 -19.32
N GLY A 433 -9.44 -17.42 -19.11
CA GLY A 433 -9.36 -18.09 -17.82
C GLY A 433 -8.72 -17.23 -16.74
N LEU A 434 -7.62 -16.55 -17.04
CA LEU A 434 -6.95 -15.62 -16.11
C LEU A 434 -7.85 -14.47 -15.66
N VAL A 435 -8.58 -13.86 -16.60
CA VAL A 435 -9.54 -12.79 -16.27
C VAL A 435 -10.73 -13.37 -15.51
N SER A 436 -11.23 -14.57 -15.90
CA SER A 436 -12.37 -15.22 -15.26
C SER A 436 -12.08 -15.59 -13.80
N ILE A 437 -10.88 -16.04 -13.45
CA ILE A 437 -10.48 -16.31 -12.05
C ILE A 437 -10.70 -15.06 -11.19
N VAL A 438 -10.25 -13.90 -11.68
CA VAL A 438 -10.39 -12.64 -10.97
C VAL A 438 -11.84 -12.20 -10.85
N LEU A 439 -12.61 -12.27 -11.94
CA LEU A 439 -14.02 -11.87 -11.95
C LEU A 439 -14.89 -12.79 -11.09
N LEU A 440 -14.66 -14.09 -11.12
CA LEU A 440 -15.37 -15.05 -10.25
C LEU A 440 -15.03 -14.81 -8.78
N TYR A 441 -13.77 -14.52 -8.48
CA TYR A 441 -13.36 -14.19 -7.11
C TYR A 441 -13.93 -12.85 -6.63
N ALA A 442 -14.26 -11.93 -7.54
CA ALA A 442 -14.91 -10.65 -7.23
C ALA A 442 -16.34 -10.80 -6.72
N ILE A 443 -17.03 -11.92 -7.03
CA ILE A 443 -18.43 -12.13 -6.65
C ILE A 443 -18.55 -12.19 -5.12
N PRO A 444 -19.38 -11.33 -4.48
CA PRO A 444 -19.48 -11.24 -3.02
C PRO A 444 -20.38 -12.33 -2.41
N ILE A 445 -20.10 -13.60 -2.71
CA ILE A 445 -20.89 -14.73 -2.23
C ILE A 445 -20.98 -14.73 -0.70
N ASN A 446 -19.86 -14.53 -0.04
CA ASN A 446 -19.80 -14.50 1.43
C ASN A 446 -20.72 -13.43 2.05
N ASN A 447 -20.90 -12.27 1.38
CA ASN A 447 -21.74 -11.19 1.91
C ASN A 447 -23.22 -11.56 1.99
N ARG A 448 -23.66 -12.52 1.18
CA ARG A 448 -25.03 -13.05 1.18
C ARG A 448 -25.23 -14.20 2.15
N LEU A 449 -24.16 -14.92 2.44
CA LEU A 449 -24.20 -16.14 3.24
C LEU A 449 -23.82 -15.94 4.70
N THR A 450 -23.27 -14.77 5.07
CA THR A 450 -22.81 -14.52 6.43
C THR A 450 -23.26 -13.15 6.93
N ASN A 451 -23.69 -13.12 8.19
CA ASN A 451 -23.81 -11.89 8.96
C ASN A 451 -22.52 -11.64 9.73
N GLU A 452 -22.18 -10.38 9.97
CA GLU A 452 -20.89 -9.99 10.54
C GLU A 452 -21.00 -8.77 11.43
N VAL A 453 -20.32 -8.80 12.58
CA VAL A 453 -20.04 -7.63 13.42
C VAL A 453 -18.53 -7.57 13.61
N SER A 454 -17.92 -6.45 13.20
CA SER A 454 -16.48 -6.23 13.32
C SER A 454 -16.18 -4.93 14.05
N PHE A 455 -15.43 -5.01 15.13
CA PHE A 455 -14.82 -3.86 15.80
C PHE A 455 -13.53 -3.54 15.08
N VAL A 456 -13.59 -2.54 14.20
CA VAL A 456 -12.51 -2.22 13.27
C VAL A 456 -11.38 -1.52 14.02
N ASN A 457 -10.16 -2.00 13.85
CA ASN A 457 -9.00 -1.30 14.39
C ASN A 457 -8.74 -0.01 13.58
N VAL A 458 -9.19 1.11 14.09
CA VAL A 458 -8.96 2.45 13.53
C VAL A 458 -7.85 3.22 14.26
N GLY A 459 -7.06 2.53 15.09
CA GLY A 459 -6.11 3.14 16.02
C GLY A 459 -6.80 3.63 17.28
N GLN A 460 -6.50 4.86 17.70
CA GLN A 460 -7.25 5.49 18.80
C GLN A 460 -8.57 6.03 18.22
N GLY A 461 -9.69 5.47 18.67
CA GLY A 461 -11.04 5.80 18.22
C GLY A 461 -11.92 4.57 18.03
N ASP A 462 -13.17 4.80 17.68
CA ASP A 462 -14.18 3.76 17.53
C ASP A 462 -14.70 3.63 16.11
N CYS A 463 -14.87 2.38 15.68
CA CYS A 463 -15.62 2.03 14.48
C CYS A 463 -16.14 0.60 14.60
N THR A 464 -17.46 0.44 14.64
CA THR A 464 -18.10 -0.87 14.60
C THR A 464 -18.80 -1.04 13.26
N PHE A 465 -18.37 -2.03 12.50
CA PHE A 465 -18.96 -2.42 11.22
C PHE A 465 -19.95 -3.57 11.45
N ILE A 466 -21.16 -3.41 10.96
CA ILE A 466 -22.23 -4.40 11.04
C ILE A 466 -22.72 -4.69 9.63
N ARG A 467 -22.69 -5.95 9.23
CA ARG A 467 -23.27 -6.40 7.98
C ARG A 467 -24.29 -7.49 8.24
N GLU A 468 -25.53 -7.20 7.93
CA GLU A 468 -26.60 -8.17 7.93
C GLU A 468 -27.11 -8.36 6.50
N HIS A 469 -26.86 -9.55 5.93
CA HIS A 469 -27.09 -9.84 4.52
C HIS A 469 -26.34 -8.80 3.63
N ASN A 470 -27.07 -7.99 2.88
CA ASN A 470 -26.52 -6.95 2.02
C ASN A 470 -26.60 -5.53 2.63
N ARG A 471 -27.07 -5.40 3.87
CA ARG A 471 -27.15 -4.10 4.55
C ARG A 471 -25.96 -3.86 5.43
N VAL A 472 -25.44 -2.65 5.36
CA VAL A 472 -24.24 -2.22 6.08
C VAL A 472 -24.55 -1.05 6.98
N THR A 473 -24.24 -1.21 8.24
CA THR A 473 -24.31 -0.18 9.26
C THR A 473 -22.94 0.04 9.86
N LEU A 474 -22.57 1.30 10.07
CA LEU A 474 -21.43 1.67 10.89
C LEU A 474 -21.93 2.33 12.17
N ILE A 475 -21.29 2.02 13.30
CA ILE A 475 -21.39 2.81 14.53
C ILE A 475 -20.02 3.43 14.72
N ASP A 476 -19.96 4.75 14.63
CA ASP A 476 -18.75 5.57 14.52
C ASP A 476 -17.88 5.26 13.30
N THR A 477 -16.94 6.12 13.02
CA THR A 477 -16.09 6.03 11.81
C THR A 477 -14.61 6.16 12.12
N GLY A 478 -14.25 6.39 13.37
CA GLY A 478 -12.88 6.71 13.78
C GLY A 478 -12.43 8.10 13.30
N GLY A 479 -11.23 8.46 13.68
CA GLY A 479 -10.57 9.69 13.24
C GLY A 479 -9.26 9.89 13.97
N LEU A 480 -8.20 10.27 13.24
CA LEU A 480 -6.89 10.61 13.81
C LEU A 480 -6.43 11.94 13.21
N THR A 481 -5.98 12.85 14.04
CA THR A 481 -5.58 14.21 13.60
C THR A 481 -4.30 14.24 12.76
N TYR A 482 -3.50 13.16 12.80
CA TYR A 482 -2.20 13.07 12.13
C TYR A 482 -2.21 12.15 10.89
N THR A 483 -3.33 11.49 10.60
CA THR A 483 -3.48 10.63 9.42
C THR A 483 -4.95 10.55 8.99
N ASP A 484 -5.18 10.38 7.70
CA ASP A 484 -6.52 10.17 7.14
C ASP A 484 -6.94 8.71 7.31
N ILE A 485 -7.66 8.41 8.40
CA ILE A 485 -8.16 7.07 8.69
C ILE A 485 -9.14 6.57 7.63
N ALA A 486 -9.94 7.46 7.04
CA ALA A 486 -10.86 7.05 5.98
C ALA A 486 -10.09 6.42 4.81
N ASN A 487 -9.16 7.16 4.22
CA ASN A 487 -8.44 6.71 3.03
C ASN A 487 -7.41 5.62 3.34
N ASN A 488 -6.77 5.67 4.50
CA ASN A 488 -5.68 4.76 4.84
C ASN A 488 -6.14 3.43 5.46
N ASN A 489 -7.37 3.34 5.98
CA ASN A 489 -7.85 2.13 6.66
C ASN A 489 -9.30 1.76 6.32
N LEU A 490 -10.27 2.65 6.59
CA LEU A 490 -11.69 2.28 6.56
C LEU A 490 -12.20 2.04 5.12
N ILE A 491 -11.80 2.86 4.15
CA ILE A 491 -12.12 2.65 2.73
C ILE A 491 -11.49 1.36 2.19
N PRO A 492 -10.19 1.06 2.41
CA PRO A 492 -9.61 -0.24 2.10
C PRO A 492 -10.36 -1.41 2.76
N PHE A 493 -10.72 -1.29 4.05
CA PHE A 493 -11.49 -2.30 4.77
C PHE A 493 -12.84 -2.57 4.10
N LEU A 494 -13.61 -1.53 3.77
CA LEU A 494 -14.90 -1.66 3.10
C LEU A 494 -14.77 -2.26 1.69
N ARG A 495 -13.78 -1.85 0.91
CA ARG A 495 -13.49 -2.41 -0.43
C ARG A 495 -13.08 -3.88 -0.34
N LYS A 496 -12.24 -4.24 0.62
CA LYS A 496 -11.82 -5.63 0.89
C LYS A 496 -13.01 -6.52 1.27
N ASN A 497 -13.99 -5.95 1.96
CA ASN A 497 -15.27 -6.61 2.28
C ASN A 497 -16.32 -6.47 1.15
N ARG A 498 -15.96 -5.91 -0.01
CA ARG A 498 -16.84 -5.73 -1.20
C ARG A 498 -18.09 -4.92 -0.89
N ILE A 499 -17.96 -3.87 -0.06
CA ILE A 499 -19.04 -2.96 0.28
C ILE A 499 -19.11 -1.85 -0.76
N TYR A 500 -20.29 -1.58 -1.30
CA TYR A 500 -20.53 -0.58 -2.34
C TYR A 500 -21.34 0.61 -1.84
N LYS A 501 -22.11 0.41 -0.77
CA LYS A 501 -22.89 1.44 -0.11
C LYS A 501 -22.97 1.18 1.39
N ILE A 502 -23.26 2.21 2.14
CA ILE A 502 -23.51 2.18 3.58
C ILE A 502 -24.97 2.60 3.79
N ASP A 503 -25.77 1.70 4.37
CA ASP A 503 -27.21 1.98 4.59
C ASP A 503 -27.41 2.97 5.74
N SER A 504 -26.61 2.85 6.81
CA SER A 504 -26.69 3.76 7.95
C SER A 504 -25.34 3.93 8.65
N VAL A 505 -25.13 5.12 9.19
CA VAL A 505 -24.04 5.46 10.11
C VAL A 505 -24.66 6.03 11.37
N PHE A 506 -24.33 5.48 12.52
CA PHE A 506 -24.64 6.04 13.81
C PHE A 506 -23.40 6.75 14.34
N ILE A 507 -23.48 8.02 14.67
CA ILE A 507 -22.40 8.77 15.35
C ILE A 507 -22.78 8.87 16.80
N THR A 508 -22.00 8.22 17.67
CA THR A 508 -22.28 8.19 19.10
C THR A 508 -22.20 9.58 19.70
N HIS A 509 -21.17 10.33 19.33
CA HIS A 509 -20.96 11.73 19.69
C HIS A 509 -19.94 12.38 18.72
N TYR A 510 -19.76 13.71 18.81
CA TYR A 510 -18.96 14.44 17.81
C TYR A 510 -17.52 14.70 18.23
N ASP A 511 -16.87 13.79 18.99
CA ASP A 511 -15.42 13.80 19.14
C ASP A 511 -14.73 13.22 17.91
N TYR A 512 -13.59 13.82 17.54
CA TYR A 512 -12.95 13.56 16.24
C TYR A 512 -12.61 12.09 16.02
N ASP A 513 -12.24 11.34 17.05
CA ASP A 513 -11.94 9.92 17.00
C ASP A 513 -13.18 9.01 16.86
N HIS A 514 -14.39 9.58 16.77
CA HIS A 514 -15.64 8.89 16.47
C HIS A 514 -16.23 9.28 15.11
N TYR A 515 -16.20 10.56 14.72
CA TYR A 515 -16.82 10.99 13.45
C TYR A 515 -15.83 11.45 12.38
N GLY A 516 -14.53 11.56 12.69
CA GLY A 516 -13.53 12.24 11.85
C GLY A 516 -13.38 11.70 10.43
N ALA A 517 -13.67 10.41 10.20
CA ALA A 517 -13.59 9.84 8.86
C ALA A 517 -14.89 10.00 8.03
N LEU A 518 -16.02 10.44 8.61
CA LEU A 518 -17.33 10.46 7.97
C LEU A 518 -17.35 11.24 6.65
N GLU A 519 -16.78 12.44 6.61
CA GLU A 519 -16.81 13.29 5.42
C GLU A 519 -15.97 12.71 4.27
N ASN A 520 -14.86 12.06 4.56
CA ASN A 520 -14.06 11.38 3.54
C ASN A 520 -14.73 10.08 3.05
N LEU A 521 -15.46 9.38 3.91
CA LEU A 521 -16.31 8.24 3.51
C LEU A 521 -17.42 8.66 2.55
N ARG A 522 -18.11 9.78 2.80
CA ARG A 522 -19.16 10.33 1.92
C ARG A 522 -18.66 10.65 0.50
N LYS A 523 -17.38 10.97 0.33
CA LYS A 523 -16.79 11.21 -0.99
C LYS A 523 -16.64 9.92 -1.81
N GLN A 524 -16.54 8.76 -1.16
CA GLN A 524 -16.24 7.48 -1.80
C GLN A 524 -17.42 6.50 -1.79
N PHE A 525 -18.29 6.57 -0.79
CA PHE A 525 -19.45 5.70 -0.61
C PHE A 525 -20.73 6.51 -0.53
N ARG A 526 -21.81 5.97 -1.10
CA ARG A 526 -23.15 6.46 -0.85
C ARG A 526 -23.55 6.03 0.56
N ILE A 527 -23.79 7.01 1.45
CA ILE A 527 -24.35 6.85 2.79
C ILE A 527 -25.80 7.28 2.72
N GLU A 528 -26.74 6.37 3.07
CA GLU A 528 -28.17 6.67 2.93
C GLU A 528 -28.69 7.48 4.13
N HIS A 529 -28.33 7.08 5.35
CA HIS A 529 -28.76 7.74 6.56
C HIS A 529 -27.61 7.94 7.53
N VAL A 530 -27.63 9.05 8.25
CA VAL A 530 -26.74 9.32 9.40
C VAL A 530 -27.62 9.66 10.59
N TYR A 531 -27.40 8.95 11.67
CA TYR A 531 -28.14 9.10 12.93
C TYR A 531 -27.15 9.51 14.03
N ASP A 532 -27.64 10.31 14.96
CA ASP A 532 -26.88 10.82 16.10
C ASP A 532 -27.78 10.94 17.33
N TYR A 533 -27.30 11.59 18.38
CA TYR A 533 -28.05 11.77 19.61
C TYR A 533 -29.31 12.70 19.49
N TYR A 534 -29.50 13.38 18.35
CA TYR A 534 -30.74 14.08 18.07
C TYR A 534 -31.81 13.21 17.40
N SER A 535 -31.43 12.00 17.00
CA SER A 535 -32.34 11.07 16.31
C SER A 535 -33.29 10.40 17.30
N SER A 536 -34.51 10.10 16.86
CA SER A 536 -35.51 9.40 17.68
C SER A 536 -35.32 7.89 17.62
N PHE A 537 -35.13 7.26 18.74
CA PHE A 537 -34.99 5.82 18.87
C PHE A 537 -36.27 5.15 19.38
N PRO A 538 -36.55 3.84 19.06
CA PRO A 538 -35.66 2.91 18.35
C PRO A 538 -35.58 3.15 16.84
N ILE A 539 -34.45 2.81 16.22
CA ILE A 539 -34.21 2.92 14.78
C ILE A 539 -34.03 1.52 14.20
N SER A 540 -34.79 1.21 13.14
CA SER A 540 -34.67 -0.08 12.45
C SER A 540 -33.94 0.08 11.12
N VAL A 541 -32.93 -0.76 10.88
CA VAL A 541 -32.18 -0.86 9.65
C VAL A 541 -32.22 -2.32 9.18
N GLY A 542 -33.08 -2.62 8.22
CA GLY A 542 -33.39 -4.00 7.86
C GLY A 542 -34.06 -4.75 8.98
N ASN A 543 -33.46 -5.87 9.41
CA ASN A 543 -33.98 -6.66 10.51
C ASN A 543 -33.40 -6.26 11.87
N LEU A 544 -32.41 -5.35 11.87
CA LEU A 544 -31.77 -4.86 13.10
C LEU A 544 -32.56 -3.69 13.66
N THR A 545 -32.81 -3.73 14.96
CA THR A 545 -33.38 -2.60 15.72
C THR A 545 -32.33 -2.11 16.70
N PHE A 546 -32.03 -0.83 16.62
CA PHE A 546 -31.09 -0.14 17.49
C PHE A 546 -31.89 0.65 18.55
N ASN A 547 -31.65 0.35 19.82
CA ASN A 547 -32.19 1.09 20.94
C ASN A 547 -31.08 1.97 21.52
N ASN A 548 -31.45 3.18 21.98
CA ASN A 548 -30.53 4.06 22.71
C ASN A 548 -30.98 4.17 24.17
N TYR A 549 -30.09 3.84 25.09
CA TYR A 549 -30.34 3.90 26.53
C TYR A 549 -29.88 5.22 27.19
N ASN A 550 -29.11 6.04 26.49
CA ASN A 550 -28.73 7.36 26.97
C ASN A 550 -29.71 8.43 26.45
N THR A 551 -30.84 8.62 27.16
CA THR A 551 -31.86 9.63 26.82
C THR A 551 -31.51 11.03 27.35
N TYR A 552 -30.47 11.17 28.18
CA TYR A 552 -30.10 12.41 28.89
C TYR A 552 -29.02 13.21 28.16
N GLY A 553 -28.27 12.57 27.31
CA GLY A 553 -27.08 13.16 26.66
C GLY A 553 -27.40 14.42 25.83
N VAL A 554 -28.61 14.52 25.28
CA VAL A 554 -29.02 15.67 24.45
C VAL A 554 -28.98 17.01 25.21
N THR A 555 -29.11 16.99 26.53
CA THR A 555 -29.14 18.19 27.38
C THR A 555 -27.76 18.57 27.95
N SER A 556 -26.74 17.72 27.81
CA SER A 556 -25.41 18.02 28.30
C SER A 556 -24.61 18.93 27.34
N ASN A 557 -23.66 19.68 27.89
CA ASN A 557 -22.71 20.48 27.12
C ASN A 557 -21.41 19.71 26.79
N GLU A 558 -21.17 18.58 27.45
CA GLU A 558 -19.99 17.74 27.24
C GLU A 558 -20.31 16.67 26.18
N GLU A 559 -19.45 16.53 25.19
CA GLU A 559 -19.69 15.60 24.07
C GLU A 559 -19.74 14.14 24.52
N ASN A 560 -18.88 13.70 25.41
CA ASN A 560 -18.90 12.33 25.94
C ASN A 560 -20.22 11.98 26.64
N ASP A 561 -20.82 12.95 27.34
CA ASP A 561 -22.12 12.77 27.98
C ASP A 561 -23.25 12.49 26.97
N ARG A 562 -23.10 12.98 25.75
CA ARG A 562 -24.07 12.82 24.64
C ARG A 562 -23.97 11.47 23.95
N SER A 563 -22.93 10.68 24.27
CA SER A 563 -22.70 9.40 23.62
C SER A 563 -23.98 8.55 23.57
N LEU A 564 -24.35 8.11 22.38
CA LEU A 564 -25.36 7.08 22.21
C LEU A 564 -24.90 5.78 22.87
N VAL A 565 -25.74 5.23 23.73
CA VAL A 565 -25.57 3.88 24.28
C VAL A 565 -26.50 2.96 23.52
N LEU A 566 -25.92 2.30 22.50
CA LEU A 566 -26.72 1.54 21.53
C LEU A 566 -26.73 0.06 21.85
N SER A 567 -27.92 -0.57 21.84
CA SER A 567 -28.03 -2.03 21.80
C SER A 567 -28.65 -2.50 20.49
N PHE A 568 -28.22 -3.67 20.07
CA PHE A 568 -28.80 -4.42 18.95
C PHE A 568 -28.55 -5.92 19.12
N ASN A 569 -29.42 -6.73 18.52
CA ASN A 569 -29.27 -8.18 18.53
C ASN A 569 -28.97 -8.70 17.12
N THR A 570 -27.91 -9.44 16.98
CA THR A 570 -27.54 -10.18 15.75
C THR A 570 -26.60 -11.32 16.10
N LEU A 571 -26.39 -12.26 15.19
CA LEU A 571 -25.51 -13.43 15.41
C LEU A 571 -25.89 -14.20 16.69
N LYS A 572 -27.18 -14.22 17.03
CA LYS A 572 -27.71 -14.79 18.30
C LYS A 572 -27.01 -14.24 19.55
N LYS A 573 -26.62 -12.98 19.52
CA LYS A 573 -25.93 -12.29 20.62
C LYS A 573 -26.49 -10.87 20.77
N ASP A 574 -26.51 -10.42 22.00
CA ASP A 574 -26.85 -9.06 22.37
C ASP A 574 -25.57 -8.22 22.47
N PHE A 575 -25.48 -7.19 21.66
CA PHE A 575 -24.39 -6.23 21.64
C PHE A 575 -24.81 -4.92 22.28
N VAL A 576 -23.92 -4.37 23.11
CA VAL A 576 -24.05 -3.02 23.66
C VAL A 576 -22.81 -2.20 23.36
N ILE A 577 -22.99 -1.03 22.75
CA ILE A 577 -21.93 -0.09 22.36
C ILE A 577 -22.11 1.17 23.21
N MET A 578 -21.08 1.52 23.99
CA MET A 578 -21.15 2.60 24.98
C MET A 578 -20.78 3.98 24.42
N GLY A 579 -20.19 4.06 23.22
CA GLY A 579 -19.46 5.27 22.84
C GLY A 579 -18.45 5.65 23.90
N ASP A 580 -18.40 6.92 24.29
CA ASP A 580 -17.53 7.42 25.37
C ASP A 580 -18.33 7.80 26.63
N ALA A 581 -19.53 7.22 26.80
CA ALA A 581 -20.39 7.46 27.93
C ALA A 581 -19.66 7.29 29.27
N PRO A 582 -19.68 8.33 30.14
CA PRO A 582 -19.01 8.30 31.44
C PRO A 582 -19.81 7.56 32.50
N SER A 583 -19.17 7.26 33.64
CA SER A 583 -19.74 6.49 34.75
C SER A 583 -21.07 7.05 35.32
N TRP A 584 -21.29 8.36 35.24
CA TRP A 584 -22.54 8.91 35.69
C TRP A 584 -23.71 8.56 34.76
N VAL A 585 -23.48 8.46 33.43
CA VAL A 585 -24.45 7.94 32.46
C VAL A 585 -24.73 6.47 32.74
N GLU A 586 -23.72 5.69 33.00
CA GLU A 586 -23.83 4.26 33.38
C GLU A 586 -24.72 4.08 34.61
N LYS A 587 -24.55 4.91 35.67
CA LYS A 587 -25.37 4.89 36.88
C LYS A 587 -26.82 5.28 36.62
N LYS A 588 -27.08 6.19 35.70
CA LYS A 588 -28.44 6.51 35.28
C LYS A 588 -29.11 5.36 34.56
N ILE A 589 -28.38 4.69 33.64
CA ILE A 589 -28.87 3.52 32.92
C ILE A 589 -29.29 2.42 33.92
N ILE A 590 -28.46 2.11 34.92
CA ILE A 590 -28.79 1.15 35.98
C ILE A 590 -30.09 1.53 36.70
N LYS A 591 -30.30 2.82 36.96
CA LYS A 591 -31.48 3.31 37.67
C LYS A 591 -32.76 3.22 36.82
N ASP A 592 -32.66 3.49 35.52
CA ASP A 592 -33.81 3.67 34.67
C ASP A 592 -34.27 2.38 33.99
N TYR A 593 -33.41 1.37 33.93
CA TYR A 593 -33.68 0.07 33.28
C TYR A 593 -33.42 -1.08 34.23
N GLU A 594 -34.37 -2.00 34.36
CA GLU A 594 -34.21 -3.18 35.23
C GLU A 594 -33.17 -4.14 34.75
N SER A 595 -33.07 -4.35 33.44
CA SER A 595 -32.04 -5.20 32.81
C SER A 595 -31.87 -4.83 31.35
N ILE A 596 -30.63 -4.96 30.86
CA ILE A 596 -30.29 -4.80 29.45
C ILE A 596 -29.54 -6.08 29.05
N PRO A 597 -30.03 -6.87 28.07
CA PRO A 597 -29.33 -8.02 27.57
C PRO A 597 -27.98 -7.61 26.96
N CYS A 598 -26.88 -8.30 27.39
CA CYS A 598 -25.55 -7.99 26.90
C CYS A 598 -24.66 -9.23 26.91
N ASP A 599 -24.40 -9.80 25.76
CA ASP A 599 -23.36 -10.83 25.60
C ASP A 599 -21.99 -10.18 25.33
N ILE A 600 -21.97 -9.09 24.55
CA ILE A 600 -20.77 -8.39 24.11
C ILE A 600 -20.90 -6.91 24.40
N LEU A 601 -20.07 -6.41 25.27
CA LEU A 601 -20.00 -5.00 25.63
C LEU A 601 -18.79 -4.34 24.93
N LYS A 602 -19.03 -3.31 24.09
CA LYS A 602 -17.97 -2.38 23.71
C LYS A 602 -17.82 -1.38 24.86
N VAL A 603 -16.68 -1.47 25.53
CA VAL A 603 -16.35 -0.68 26.73
C VAL A 603 -16.38 0.81 26.43
N GLY A 604 -16.92 1.60 27.32
CA GLY A 604 -16.98 3.06 27.16
C GLY A 604 -15.61 3.72 27.19
N HIS A 605 -15.47 4.82 26.45
CA HIS A 605 -14.33 5.72 26.46
C HIS A 605 -12.96 4.99 26.34
N HIS A 606 -12.89 4.03 25.41
CA HIS A 606 -11.70 3.22 25.11
C HIS A 606 -11.11 2.49 26.33
N GLY A 607 -11.89 2.31 27.40
CA GLY A 607 -11.46 1.76 28.68
C GLY A 607 -10.78 2.80 29.59
N SER A 608 -11.17 4.06 29.51
CA SER A 608 -10.80 5.11 30.46
C SER A 608 -11.32 4.79 31.87
N ASP A 609 -10.62 5.29 32.89
CA ASP A 609 -11.08 5.22 34.29
C ASP A 609 -12.31 6.09 34.59
N THR A 610 -12.71 6.97 33.64
CA THR A 610 -13.95 7.74 33.72
C THR A 610 -15.20 6.94 33.36
N SER A 611 -15.06 5.73 32.86
CA SER A 611 -16.14 4.82 32.43
C SER A 611 -15.99 3.43 33.02
N SER A 612 -16.95 2.55 32.73
CA SER A 612 -16.94 1.13 33.12
C SER A 612 -16.84 0.92 34.63
N CYS A 613 -17.69 1.64 35.38
CA CYS A 613 -17.76 1.51 36.83
C CYS A 613 -18.19 0.08 37.23
N GLU A 614 -17.76 -0.36 38.43
CA GLU A 614 -17.97 -1.72 38.88
C GLU A 614 -19.44 -2.10 38.97
N GLU A 615 -20.31 -1.15 39.41
CA GLU A 615 -21.73 -1.33 39.48
C GLU A 615 -22.33 -1.60 38.08
N PHE A 616 -21.87 -0.89 37.06
CA PHE A 616 -22.34 -1.06 35.69
C PHE A 616 -21.87 -2.39 35.08
N ILE A 617 -20.62 -2.76 35.30
CA ILE A 617 -20.10 -4.05 34.84
C ILE A 617 -20.82 -5.23 35.49
N THR A 618 -21.16 -5.11 36.80
CA THR A 618 -21.96 -6.10 37.52
C THR A 618 -23.39 -6.19 36.94
N TYR A 619 -24.01 -5.03 36.65
CA TYR A 619 -25.34 -4.97 36.08
C TYR A 619 -25.43 -5.53 34.66
N MET A 620 -24.49 -5.17 33.80
CA MET A 620 -24.44 -5.64 32.40
C MET A 620 -24.01 -7.11 32.29
N ASN A 621 -23.11 -7.56 33.15
CA ASN A 621 -22.55 -8.91 33.22
C ASN A 621 -22.24 -9.53 31.82
N PRO A 622 -21.47 -8.86 30.96
CA PRO A 622 -21.21 -9.34 29.63
C PRO A 622 -20.27 -10.55 29.63
N LYS A 623 -20.41 -11.46 28.64
CA LYS A 623 -19.46 -12.56 28.45
C LYS A 623 -18.11 -12.06 27.90
N THR A 624 -18.15 -11.00 27.11
CA THR A 624 -16.94 -10.44 26.47
C THR A 624 -17.00 -8.92 26.48
N ALA A 625 -15.92 -8.30 26.87
CA ALA A 625 -15.67 -6.88 26.76
C ALA A 625 -14.71 -6.57 25.58
N ILE A 626 -15.12 -5.67 24.69
CA ILE A 626 -14.29 -5.19 23.58
C ILE A 626 -13.74 -3.83 23.97
N VAL A 627 -12.44 -3.67 23.88
CA VAL A 627 -11.74 -2.39 24.07
C VAL A 627 -11.15 -1.96 22.74
N SER A 628 -11.70 -0.90 22.14
CA SER A 628 -11.09 -0.23 20.98
C SER A 628 -10.12 0.82 21.49
N CYS A 629 -8.85 0.67 21.22
CA CYS A 629 -7.83 1.64 21.58
C CYS A 629 -6.63 1.52 20.67
N GLY A 630 -5.83 2.59 20.60
CA GLY A 630 -4.61 2.61 19.82
C GLY A 630 -3.45 1.95 20.57
N LYS A 631 -2.56 1.30 19.83
CA LYS A 631 -1.33 0.74 20.37
C LYS A 631 -0.45 1.87 20.90
N ASN A 632 0.09 1.71 22.11
CA ASN A 632 0.93 2.72 22.78
C ASN A 632 0.27 4.11 22.83
N ASN A 633 -1.05 4.16 22.99
CA ASN A 633 -1.75 5.43 23.05
C ASN A 633 -1.30 6.31 24.24
N LYS A 634 -1.23 7.62 24.00
CA LYS A 634 -0.77 8.60 24.99
C LYS A 634 -1.67 8.73 26.23
N PHE A 635 -2.89 8.19 26.17
CA PHE A 635 -3.88 8.27 27.24
C PHE A 635 -3.73 7.12 28.25
N GLY A 636 -2.96 6.08 27.90
CA GLY A 636 -2.78 4.91 28.74
C GLY A 636 -4.00 3.97 28.79
N HIS A 637 -4.86 4.05 27.76
CA HIS A 637 -6.04 3.18 27.64
C HIS A 637 -5.70 1.79 27.12
N PRO A 638 -6.40 0.71 27.61
CA PRO A 638 -7.32 0.77 28.75
C PRO A 638 -6.60 1.00 30.06
N SER A 639 -7.24 1.71 30.99
CA SER A 639 -6.73 1.93 32.34
C SER A 639 -6.61 0.61 33.13
N LYS A 640 -5.68 0.55 34.05
CA LYS A 640 -5.47 -0.65 34.89
C LYS A 640 -6.72 -0.97 35.71
N SER A 641 -7.43 0.06 36.22
CA SER A 641 -8.62 -0.09 37.01
C SER A 641 -9.73 -0.80 36.25
N VAL A 642 -9.99 -0.39 34.98
CA VAL A 642 -11.00 -1.05 34.11
C VAL A 642 -10.63 -2.50 33.82
N VAL A 643 -9.36 -2.77 33.48
CA VAL A 643 -8.90 -4.13 33.22
C VAL A 643 -9.03 -5.02 34.46
N GLU A 644 -8.70 -4.49 35.66
CA GLU A 644 -8.85 -5.21 36.92
C GLU A 644 -10.33 -5.48 37.27
N THR A 645 -11.21 -4.52 37.03
CA THR A 645 -12.66 -4.68 37.21
C THR A 645 -13.21 -5.78 36.32
N LEU A 646 -12.91 -5.75 35.01
CA LEU A 646 -13.36 -6.79 34.08
C LEU A 646 -12.83 -8.18 34.44
N ASN A 647 -11.55 -8.27 34.86
CA ASN A 647 -10.94 -9.55 35.29
C ASN A 647 -11.57 -10.08 36.56
N ARG A 648 -11.93 -9.24 37.57
CA ARG A 648 -12.62 -9.64 38.80
C ARG A 648 -13.99 -10.28 38.49
N HIS A 649 -14.67 -9.84 37.47
CA HIS A 649 -15.94 -10.37 37.01
C HIS A 649 -15.79 -11.55 36.02
N ASN A 650 -14.57 -12.06 35.78
CA ASN A 650 -14.26 -13.14 34.84
C ASN A 650 -14.72 -12.85 33.39
N ILE A 651 -14.77 -11.58 32.98
CA ILE A 651 -15.16 -11.16 31.65
C ILE A 651 -13.99 -11.30 30.69
N LYS A 652 -14.21 -11.93 29.54
CA LYS A 652 -13.18 -12.07 28.51
C LYS A 652 -12.90 -10.71 27.87
N ILE A 653 -11.68 -10.20 28.03
CA ILE A 653 -11.25 -8.92 27.41
C ILE A 653 -10.64 -9.23 26.05
N ARG A 654 -11.09 -8.49 25.01
CA ARG A 654 -10.49 -8.46 23.68
C ARG A 654 -10.14 -7.02 23.32
N ARG A 655 -8.96 -6.82 22.75
CA ARG A 655 -8.41 -5.47 22.53
C ARG A 655 -7.98 -5.29 21.07
N THR A 656 -8.41 -4.20 20.42
CA THR A 656 -8.05 -3.92 19.02
C THR A 656 -6.57 -3.59 18.83
N ASP A 657 -5.90 -3.04 19.83
CA ASP A 657 -4.47 -2.75 19.80
C ASP A 657 -3.57 -4.00 19.85
N LEU A 658 -4.10 -5.12 20.35
CA LEU A 658 -3.39 -6.39 20.46
C LEU A 658 -3.79 -7.41 19.39
N GLU A 659 -5.09 -7.46 19.05
CA GLU A 659 -5.67 -8.47 18.16
C GLU A 659 -5.94 -7.95 16.74
N GLY A 660 -5.84 -6.62 16.50
CA GLY A 660 -6.31 -6.00 15.28
C GLY A 660 -7.84 -5.86 15.25
N THR A 661 -8.45 -5.97 14.07
CA THR A 661 -9.91 -5.95 13.92
C THR A 661 -10.53 -7.21 14.51
N ILE A 662 -11.46 -7.04 15.44
CA ILE A 662 -12.14 -8.15 16.14
C ILE A 662 -13.45 -8.45 15.42
N THR A 663 -13.55 -9.63 14.80
CA THR A 663 -14.69 -10.00 13.97
C THR A 663 -15.47 -11.17 14.56
N TYR A 664 -16.79 -11.05 14.55
CA TYR A 664 -17.78 -12.10 14.80
C TYR A 664 -18.56 -12.37 13.52
N ARG A 665 -18.70 -13.63 13.13
CA ARG A 665 -19.44 -14.07 11.93
C ARG A 665 -20.34 -15.24 12.22
N GLU A 666 -21.49 -15.27 11.57
CA GLU A 666 -22.39 -16.42 11.54
C GLU A 666 -22.91 -16.64 10.13
N PHE A 667 -23.06 -17.90 9.73
CA PHE A 667 -23.73 -18.21 8.47
C PHE A 667 -25.23 -17.89 8.60
N SER A 668 -25.74 -17.05 7.69
CA SER A 668 -27.15 -16.80 7.53
C SER A 668 -27.69 -17.85 6.54
N LEU A 669 -28.22 -18.96 7.07
CA LEU A 669 -28.95 -19.95 6.27
C LEU A 669 -30.41 -19.51 6.12
#